data_86e1f09f211123b0499a4466d2249945
#
_entry.id   86e1f09f211123b0499a4466d2249945
#
_cell.length_a   1.000
_cell.length_b   1.000
_cell.length_c   1.000
_cell.angle_alpha   90.00
_cell.angle_beta   90.00
_cell.angle_gamma   90.00
#
_symmetry.space_group_name_H-M   'P 1'
#
loop_
_entity.id
_entity.type
_entity.pdbx_description
1 polymer ?
#
loop_
_entity_poly.entity_id
_entity_poly.type
_entity_poly.pdbx_seq_one_letter_code
_entity_poly.pdbx_strand_id
1 'polypeptide(L)'
;MSPSHSITSGRAAVRLSVRGVVQGVGFRPFVYSLAQRHALTGWVRNTSAGVEILAEGAPADVDAFVEALPREAPPRSHIAAFERSGAEPEGAMAFRILGSAVDPDAYQLVSPDIATCDDCRAELFDPRDRRYQYPFTNCTNCGPRFTIIEDLPYDRERTTMRRFPLCPACRAEYEDPTDRRFHAEPNACPVCGPRVRLVRRAEGGAEDGPGGGVVELAEGKPDDPAAPIGAAAELLRRGEILAVKGLGGFHLACDATDGDVVDRLKERKRRPHKALAVMFADLEQLRAHCRVSCAEEELLASPEHPIVLLPWRDVGPDGAVGPELGGGAGEGETCGPAGGAGPAAVIDPEVATGQRYLGAMLPYTPLHILLLREAGRPLVMTSGNLAEEPIVKGWEEIERLAPIADAYLVHDREIAVCYDDSVGLVRGGRPRLIRRSRGYAPFPVALPRPLPQTLACGAELKNAFCLTRDANAFLSQHIGDLENLETLEHYETSVAVYEKMFRLEPEVVGYDLHPEYLATKFALALPQDEKVAVQHHHAHIAARLVECGREDAVIGVSMDGLGYGDDGRLWGGEVFVCDLLGYRRVAYLEELPLPGGAAAIEKPWRTALGWSYALLGEDGLGRAARLLRSRAAAPVLADEDFAVVRRQIDAGLNAPLTTSCGRLFDAVAALAGVRHEITYEGQVAIELEMRSPAGGEPYPYALEGEVEVAACAPRRGAGEWVAAHAAHAAHAGEAGARETAPAVIRLAPLFAAVLGDLEAGAAAGAVGAGLHATVAAFVLDVCRRVRAATGLSVVAMAGGVFQNRLLADGCEAVLAADGFEVLAAGLVPVNDGGVALGQAAVAGYTSLKRRGELG
;
A
#
# COMPACT_ATOMS: atom_id res chain seq x y z
N MET A 1 -67.45 14.72 -33.61
CA MET A 1 -66.11 15.08 -34.08
C MET A 1 -65.11 14.67 -33.04
N SER A 2 -64.52 13.54 -33.22
CA SER A 2 -63.45 12.99 -32.33
C SER A 2 -62.13 13.67 -32.66
N PRO A 3 -61.30 14.01 -31.65
CA PRO A 3 -59.98 14.54 -31.94
C PRO A 3 -59.05 13.36 -32.37
N SER A 4 -58.45 13.54 -33.53
CA SER A 4 -57.42 12.69 -34.11
C SER A 4 -56.26 12.55 -33.15
N HIS A 5 -56.01 11.34 -32.70
CA HIS A 5 -54.76 10.98 -32.09
C HIS A 5 -53.66 11.07 -33.17
N SER A 6 -52.76 12.02 -33.05
CA SER A 6 -51.51 12.05 -33.80
C SER A 6 -50.66 10.87 -33.34
N ILE A 7 -50.42 9.96 -34.24
CA ILE A 7 -49.48 8.85 -34.10
C ILE A 7 -48.08 9.51 -34.00
N THR A 8 -47.56 9.75 -32.77
CA THR A 8 -46.19 10.06 -32.55
C THR A 8 -45.38 8.84 -32.94
N SER A 9 -44.51 8.99 -33.89
CA SER A 9 -43.51 8.04 -34.44
C SER A 9 -42.91 7.13 -33.36
N GLY A 10 -42.74 5.84 -33.66
CA GLY A 10 -42.19 4.82 -32.76
C GLY A 10 -40.75 5.02 -32.30
N ARG A 11 -40.50 6.14 -31.68
CA ARG A 11 -39.22 6.43 -30.99
C ARG A 11 -39.39 6.09 -29.49
N ALA A 12 -38.44 5.34 -28.96
CA ALA A 12 -38.28 5.07 -27.52
C ALA A 12 -37.23 6.03 -26.96
N ALA A 13 -37.36 6.40 -25.69
CA ALA A 13 -36.34 7.09 -24.94
C ALA A 13 -36.03 6.37 -23.63
N VAL A 14 -34.78 6.37 -23.25
CA VAL A 14 -34.31 5.80 -21.98
C VAL A 14 -33.38 6.80 -21.28
N ARG A 15 -33.58 6.92 -19.98
CA ARG A 15 -32.62 7.63 -19.10
C ARG A 15 -31.79 6.61 -18.35
N LEU A 16 -30.47 6.78 -18.40
CA LEU A 16 -29.51 5.92 -17.71
C LEU A 16 -28.74 6.75 -16.70
N SER A 17 -28.56 6.19 -15.50
CA SER A 17 -27.64 6.70 -14.47
C SER A 17 -26.53 5.68 -14.28
N VAL A 18 -25.30 6.10 -14.49
CA VAL A 18 -24.11 5.25 -14.40
C VAL A 18 -23.21 5.79 -13.30
N ARG A 19 -23.00 4.99 -12.26
CA ARG A 19 -22.14 5.35 -11.13
C ARG A 19 -20.89 4.49 -11.11
N GLY A 20 -19.81 5.01 -10.55
CA GLY A 20 -18.51 4.34 -10.52
C GLY A 20 -17.39 5.25 -10.99
N VAL A 21 -16.24 4.67 -11.38
CA VAL A 21 -15.17 5.41 -12.07
C VAL A 21 -15.55 5.56 -13.53
N VAL A 22 -16.34 6.58 -13.82
CA VAL A 22 -16.89 6.87 -15.16
C VAL A 22 -16.57 8.30 -15.63
N GLN A 23 -15.71 9.02 -14.90
CA GLN A 23 -15.20 10.33 -15.32
C GLN A 23 -13.68 10.29 -15.35
N GLY A 24 -13.07 11.10 -16.23
CA GLY A 24 -11.63 11.12 -16.42
C GLY A 24 -11.03 9.87 -17.10
N VAL A 25 -11.87 8.96 -17.58
CA VAL A 25 -11.50 7.67 -18.19
C VAL A 25 -12.05 7.50 -19.62
N GLY A 26 -12.43 8.59 -20.29
CA GLY A 26 -12.94 8.55 -21.65
C GLY A 26 -14.40 8.08 -21.79
N PHE A 27 -15.18 8.03 -20.70
CA PHE A 27 -16.52 7.46 -20.71
C PHE A 27 -17.51 8.31 -21.55
N ARG A 28 -17.52 9.64 -21.41
CA ARG A 28 -18.40 10.53 -22.23
C ARG A 28 -18.15 10.42 -23.73
N PRO A 29 -16.87 10.47 -24.24
CA PRO A 29 -16.55 10.17 -25.64
C PRO A 29 -17.01 8.79 -26.09
N PHE A 30 -16.84 7.77 -25.27
CA PHE A 30 -17.29 6.42 -25.56
C PHE A 30 -18.81 6.35 -25.73
N VAL A 31 -19.58 6.90 -24.80
CA VAL A 31 -21.05 6.97 -24.88
C VAL A 31 -21.49 7.70 -26.14
N TYR A 32 -20.84 8.83 -26.48
CA TYR A 32 -21.10 9.58 -27.70
C TYR A 32 -20.87 8.69 -28.94
N SER A 33 -19.73 8.05 -29.06
CA SER A 33 -19.39 7.19 -30.20
C SER A 33 -20.31 5.97 -30.29
N LEU A 34 -20.69 5.38 -29.14
CA LEU A 34 -21.64 4.27 -29.08
C LEU A 34 -23.02 4.70 -29.57
N ALA A 35 -23.51 5.87 -29.13
CA ALA A 35 -24.79 6.43 -29.55
C ALA A 35 -24.81 6.72 -31.07
N GLN A 36 -23.71 7.22 -31.63
CA GLN A 36 -23.57 7.42 -33.09
C GLN A 36 -23.65 6.10 -33.86
N ARG A 37 -23.00 5.02 -33.37
CA ARG A 37 -23.04 3.67 -33.99
C ARG A 37 -24.46 3.10 -34.04
N HIS A 38 -25.28 3.41 -33.03
CA HIS A 38 -26.67 2.97 -32.94
C HIS A 38 -27.66 3.99 -33.48
N ALA A 39 -27.19 5.03 -34.20
CA ALA A 39 -28.03 6.09 -34.79
C ALA A 39 -28.99 6.76 -33.78
N LEU A 40 -28.58 6.87 -32.51
CA LEU A 40 -29.38 7.48 -31.44
C LEU A 40 -29.15 8.99 -31.36
N THR A 41 -30.15 9.69 -30.84
CA THR A 41 -30.10 11.12 -30.49
C THR A 41 -30.24 11.25 -28.96
N GLY A 42 -29.98 12.44 -28.40
CA GLY A 42 -30.06 12.65 -26.96
C GLY A 42 -28.82 13.35 -26.41
N TRP A 43 -28.44 12.98 -25.23
CA TRP A 43 -27.27 13.60 -24.58
C TRP A 43 -26.62 12.71 -23.48
N VAL A 44 -25.37 13.04 -23.20
CA VAL A 44 -24.63 12.52 -22.03
C VAL A 44 -24.01 13.70 -21.27
N ARG A 45 -24.01 13.62 -19.92
CA ARG A 45 -23.34 14.62 -19.07
C ARG A 45 -22.73 13.98 -17.83
N ASN A 46 -21.71 14.62 -17.30
CA ASN A 46 -21.23 14.32 -15.95
C ASN A 46 -22.16 14.95 -14.92
N THR A 47 -22.30 14.27 -13.79
CA THR A 47 -22.94 14.79 -12.59
C THR A 47 -22.04 14.56 -11.38
N SER A 48 -22.33 15.15 -10.24
CA SER A 48 -21.61 14.85 -9.00
C SER A 48 -21.78 13.39 -8.53
N ALA A 49 -22.76 12.64 -9.09
CA ALA A 49 -23.01 11.22 -8.76
C ALA A 49 -22.43 10.23 -9.79
N GLY A 50 -21.96 10.71 -10.95
CA GLY A 50 -21.49 9.84 -12.03
C GLY A 50 -21.80 10.40 -13.42
N VAL A 51 -22.36 9.59 -14.31
CA VAL A 51 -22.76 9.99 -15.67
C VAL A 51 -24.23 9.75 -15.88
N GLU A 52 -24.92 10.76 -16.41
CA GLU A 52 -26.32 10.68 -16.80
C GLU A 52 -26.43 10.71 -18.34
N ILE A 53 -27.29 9.84 -18.89
CA ILE A 53 -27.48 9.67 -20.33
C ILE A 53 -28.98 9.70 -20.65
N LEU A 54 -29.38 10.46 -21.67
CA LEU A 54 -30.66 10.31 -22.33
C LEU A 54 -30.40 9.80 -23.75
N ALA A 55 -30.98 8.64 -24.11
CA ALA A 55 -30.84 8.07 -25.43
C ALA A 55 -32.20 7.86 -26.07
N GLU A 56 -32.37 8.38 -27.29
CA GLU A 56 -33.62 8.36 -28.05
C GLU A 56 -33.41 7.78 -29.46
N GLY A 57 -34.29 6.84 -29.88
CA GLY A 57 -34.22 6.22 -31.20
C GLY A 57 -35.26 5.14 -31.42
N ALA A 58 -35.03 4.27 -32.40
CA ALA A 58 -35.85 3.09 -32.55
C ALA A 58 -35.68 2.15 -31.33
N PRO A 59 -36.75 1.51 -30.84
CA PRO A 59 -36.68 0.66 -29.63
C PRO A 59 -35.55 -0.38 -29.66
N ALA A 60 -35.32 -1.04 -30.78
CA ALA A 60 -34.28 -2.04 -30.94
C ALA A 60 -32.85 -1.46 -30.83
N ASP A 61 -32.65 -0.22 -31.37
CA ASP A 61 -31.36 0.46 -31.29
C ASP A 61 -31.06 0.97 -29.86
N VAL A 62 -32.11 1.45 -29.15
CA VAL A 62 -32.01 1.85 -27.75
C VAL A 62 -31.65 0.65 -26.85
N ASP A 63 -32.29 -0.51 -27.05
CA ASP A 63 -32.01 -1.72 -26.30
C ASP A 63 -30.57 -2.24 -26.59
N ALA A 64 -30.16 -2.27 -27.86
CA ALA A 64 -28.81 -2.66 -28.25
C ALA A 64 -27.74 -1.72 -27.65
N PHE A 65 -27.99 -0.40 -27.60
CA PHE A 65 -27.11 0.56 -26.94
C PHE A 65 -26.98 0.29 -25.44
N VAL A 66 -28.11 0.05 -24.75
CA VAL A 66 -28.13 -0.23 -23.30
C VAL A 66 -27.35 -1.50 -22.98
N GLU A 67 -27.45 -2.56 -23.80
CA GLU A 67 -26.69 -3.80 -23.62
C GLU A 67 -25.19 -3.63 -23.91
N ALA A 68 -24.85 -2.85 -24.93
CA ALA A 68 -23.45 -2.61 -25.33
C ALA A 68 -22.70 -1.75 -24.32
N LEU A 69 -23.36 -0.79 -23.65
CA LEU A 69 -22.75 0.22 -22.82
C LEU A 69 -21.89 -0.36 -21.69
N PRO A 70 -22.34 -1.27 -20.82
CA PRO A 70 -21.46 -1.88 -19.81
C PRO A 70 -20.44 -2.85 -20.38
N ARG A 71 -20.75 -3.53 -21.49
CA ARG A 71 -19.88 -4.56 -22.08
C ARG A 71 -18.68 -3.98 -22.83
N GLU A 72 -18.87 -2.82 -23.47
CA GLU A 72 -17.86 -2.17 -24.31
C GLU A 72 -17.26 -0.94 -23.63
N ALA A 73 -17.56 -0.73 -22.35
CA ALA A 73 -17.06 0.41 -21.57
C ALA A 73 -15.52 0.52 -21.63
N PRO A 74 -14.97 1.75 -21.58
CA PRO A 74 -13.52 1.94 -21.61
C PRO A 74 -12.80 1.08 -20.59
N PRO A 75 -11.62 0.53 -20.90
CA PRO A 75 -10.90 -0.41 -20.02
C PRO A 75 -10.57 0.14 -18.62
N ARG A 76 -10.58 1.46 -18.48
CA ARG A 76 -10.30 2.18 -17.24
C ARG A 76 -11.55 2.57 -16.47
N SER A 77 -12.74 2.35 -17.04
CA SER A 77 -13.98 2.60 -16.34
C SER A 77 -14.32 1.44 -15.40
N HIS A 78 -14.90 1.77 -14.25
CA HIS A 78 -15.49 0.79 -13.34
C HIS A 78 -16.93 1.20 -13.06
N ILE A 79 -17.89 0.44 -13.59
CA ILE A 79 -19.32 0.68 -13.39
C ILE A 79 -19.73 -0.05 -12.11
N ALA A 80 -19.94 0.71 -11.02
CA ALA A 80 -20.40 0.17 -9.75
C ALA A 80 -21.92 0.02 -9.70
N ALA A 81 -22.67 0.91 -10.38
CA ALA A 81 -24.13 0.83 -10.49
C ALA A 81 -24.57 1.33 -11.87
N PHE A 82 -25.59 0.65 -12.40
CA PHE A 82 -26.18 0.95 -13.70
C PHE A 82 -27.71 0.89 -13.56
N GLU A 83 -28.34 2.06 -13.64
CA GLU A 83 -29.78 2.19 -13.47
C GLU A 83 -30.42 2.62 -14.79
N ARG A 84 -31.50 1.93 -15.19
CA ARG A 84 -32.29 2.23 -16.38
C ARG A 84 -33.71 2.66 -15.97
N SER A 85 -34.17 3.79 -16.50
CA SER A 85 -35.56 4.25 -16.35
C SER A 85 -36.13 4.64 -17.70
N GLY A 86 -37.43 4.43 -17.93
CA GLY A 86 -38.13 4.92 -19.11
C GLY A 86 -38.15 6.45 -19.09
N ALA A 87 -38.03 7.06 -20.27
CA ALA A 87 -38.16 8.50 -20.46
C ALA A 87 -39.07 8.82 -21.63
N GLU A 88 -39.65 10.01 -21.64
CA GLU A 88 -40.32 10.53 -22.82
C GLU A 88 -39.27 11.14 -23.76
N PRO A 89 -39.40 10.93 -25.11
CA PRO A 89 -38.49 11.54 -26.07
C PRO A 89 -38.53 13.07 -25.98
N GLU A 90 -37.39 13.72 -25.81
CA GLU A 90 -37.22 15.17 -25.78
C GLU A 90 -37.17 15.72 -27.22
N GLY A 91 -37.09 14.87 -28.25
CA GLY A 91 -37.04 15.24 -29.65
C GLY A 91 -35.67 15.76 -30.07
N ALA A 92 -34.62 15.28 -29.46
CA ALA A 92 -33.25 15.68 -29.80
C ALA A 92 -32.94 15.38 -31.27
N MET A 93 -32.31 16.34 -31.95
CA MET A 93 -31.93 16.21 -33.37
C MET A 93 -30.59 15.53 -33.59
N ALA A 94 -29.76 15.44 -32.54
CA ALA A 94 -28.45 14.83 -32.57
C ALA A 94 -28.09 14.37 -31.16
N PHE A 95 -27.13 13.46 -31.03
CA PHE A 95 -26.53 13.12 -29.72
C PHE A 95 -25.51 14.18 -29.33
N ARG A 96 -25.54 14.68 -28.09
CA ARG A 96 -24.69 15.77 -27.61
C ARG A 96 -24.04 15.42 -26.26
N ILE A 97 -22.87 16.00 -26.01
CA ILE A 97 -22.28 16.03 -24.70
C ILE A 97 -22.60 17.37 -24.06
N LEU A 98 -23.29 17.35 -22.93
CA LEU A 98 -23.68 18.54 -22.18
C LEU A 98 -22.64 18.88 -21.12
N GLY A 99 -22.64 20.12 -20.66
CA GLY A 99 -21.87 20.57 -19.51
C GLY A 99 -22.24 19.76 -18.24
N SER A 100 -21.30 19.66 -17.31
CA SER A 100 -21.50 18.94 -16.06
C SER A 100 -22.59 19.56 -15.18
N ALA A 101 -23.42 18.74 -14.54
CA ALA A 101 -24.39 19.18 -13.55
C ALA A 101 -23.84 18.94 -12.14
N VAL A 102 -24.00 19.92 -11.25
CA VAL A 102 -23.53 19.85 -9.87
C VAL A 102 -24.71 19.54 -8.97
N ASP A 103 -24.60 18.45 -8.20
CA ASP A 103 -25.45 18.12 -7.08
C ASP A 103 -24.57 18.19 -5.81
N PRO A 104 -24.87 19.08 -4.86
CA PRO A 104 -24.07 19.27 -3.66
C PRO A 104 -23.97 18.02 -2.77
N ASP A 105 -25.01 17.20 -2.76
CA ASP A 105 -25.11 16.03 -1.87
C ASP A 105 -24.59 14.74 -2.50
N ALA A 106 -24.34 14.73 -3.81
CA ALA A 106 -23.83 13.59 -4.53
C ALA A 106 -22.29 13.58 -4.56
N TYR A 107 -21.70 12.39 -4.50
CA TYR A 107 -20.26 12.19 -4.68
C TYR A 107 -19.98 11.24 -5.82
N GLN A 108 -18.74 11.30 -6.32
CA GLN A 108 -18.28 10.48 -7.41
C GLN A 108 -16.95 9.82 -7.04
N LEU A 109 -16.75 8.60 -7.54
CA LEU A 109 -15.46 7.93 -7.45
C LEU A 109 -14.43 8.63 -8.34
N VAL A 110 -13.26 8.88 -7.76
CA VAL A 110 -12.12 9.51 -8.43
C VAL A 110 -11.19 8.43 -8.98
N SER A 111 -10.83 8.56 -10.25
CA SER A 111 -9.78 7.71 -10.83
C SER A 111 -8.44 8.02 -10.19
N PRO A 112 -7.63 7.03 -9.83
CA PRO A 112 -6.22 7.24 -9.53
C PRO A 112 -5.47 7.76 -10.77
N ASP A 113 -4.23 8.22 -10.58
CA ASP A 113 -3.34 8.54 -11.69
C ASP A 113 -2.96 7.29 -12.48
N ILE A 114 -2.85 7.45 -13.80
CA ILE A 114 -2.67 6.35 -14.74
C ILE A 114 -1.35 6.54 -15.49
N ALA A 115 -0.56 5.48 -15.60
CA ALA A 115 0.68 5.50 -16.36
C ALA A 115 0.46 5.85 -17.84
N THR A 116 1.51 6.36 -18.49
CA THR A 116 1.48 6.76 -19.90
C THR A 116 1.12 5.59 -20.81
N CYS A 117 0.07 5.73 -21.61
CA CYS A 117 -0.37 4.69 -22.55
C CYS A 117 0.53 4.62 -23.80
N ASP A 118 0.43 3.51 -24.54
CA ASP A 118 1.26 3.25 -25.73
C ASP A 118 1.07 4.30 -26.82
N ASP A 119 -0.15 4.79 -27.03
CA ASP A 119 -0.43 5.85 -28.01
C ASP A 119 0.33 7.14 -27.66
N CYS A 120 0.27 7.57 -26.38
CA CYS A 120 1.00 8.75 -25.92
C CYS A 120 2.51 8.53 -25.95
N ARG A 121 2.98 7.29 -25.71
CA ARG A 121 4.39 6.91 -25.83
C ARG A 121 4.85 6.97 -27.29
N ALA A 122 4.02 6.50 -28.22
CA ALA A 122 4.31 6.58 -29.65
C ALA A 122 4.44 8.06 -30.12
N GLU A 123 3.50 8.93 -29.76
CA GLU A 123 3.57 10.37 -30.08
C GLU A 123 4.79 11.06 -29.44
N LEU A 124 5.17 10.66 -28.23
CA LEU A 124 6.34 11.20 -27.54
C LEU A 124 7.63 11.05 -28.36
N PHE A 125 7.70 10.02 -29.21
CA PHE A 125 8.86 9.69 -30.04
C PHE A 125 8.66 9.88 -31.54
N ASP A 126 7.51 10.36 -32.01
CA ASP A 126 7.32 10.74 -33.43
C ASP A 126 7.74 12.18 -33.66
N PRO A 127 8.85 12.44 -34.41
CA PRO A 127 9.30 13.80 -34.69
C PRO A 127 8.29 14.66 -35.50
N ARG A 128 7.26 14.03 -36.07
CA ARG A 128 6.21 14.73 -36.82
C ARG A 128 5.06 15.14 -35.91
N ASP A 129 4.96 14.61 -34.71
CA ASP A 129 3.94 15.00 -33.75
C ASP A 129 4.29 16.29 -33.03
N ARG A 130 3.32 17.16 -32.84
CA ARG A 130 3.49 18.46 -32.16
C ARG A 130 3.86 18.33 -30.68
N ARG A 131 3.75 17.14 -30.08
CA ARG A 131 4.14 16.76 -28.71
C ARG A 131 5.42 15.93 -28.66
N TYR A 132 6.17 15.89 -29.75
CA TYR A 132 7.46 15.24 -29.78
C TYR A 132 8.32 15.69 -28.59
N GLN A 133 8.78 14.73 -27.79
CA GLN A 133 9.59 14.95 -26.57
C GLN A 133 8.92 15.88 -25.52
N TYR A 134 7.59 16.01 -25.51
CA TYR A 134 6.91 16.84 -24.53
C TYR A 134 6.63 16.06 -23.23
N PRO A 135 7.20 16.46 -22.06
CA PRO A 135 7.18 15.67 -20.82
C PRO A 135 5.81 15.59 -20.12
N PHE A 136 4.76 16.23 -20.66
CA PHE A 136 3.42 16.21 -20.10
C PHE A 136 2.36 15.70 -21.09
N THR A 137 2.78 14.96 -22.10
CA THR A 137 1.90 14.30 -23.07
C THR A 137 0.95 13.33 -22.36
N ASN A 138 -0.34 13.45 -22.62
CA ASN A 138 -1.38 12.60 -22.04
C ASN A 138 -2.63 12.57 -22.93
N CYS A 139 -3.60 11.72 -22.57
CA CYS A 139 -4.93 11.66 -23.19
C CYS A 139 -5.99 11.23 -22.16
N THR A 140 -7.20 10.86 -22.62
CA THR A 140 -8.26 10.35 -21.73
C THR A 140 -7.92 9.01 -21.06
N ASN A 141 -6.99 8.23 -21.62
CA ASN A 141 -6.63 6.89 -21.12
C ASN A 141 -5.41 6.89 -20.19
N CYS A 142 -4.69 8.00 -20.03
CA CYS A 142 -3.47 8.06 -19.22
C CYS A 142 -3.21 9.45 -18.64
N GLY A 143 -2.23 9.54 -17.75
CA GLY A 143 -1.76 10.78 -17.12
C GLY A 143 -2.40 11.08 -15.77
N PRO A 144 -2.22 12.31 -15.25
CA PRO A 144 -2.64 12.68 -13.91
C PRO A 144 -4.17 12.76 -13.78
N ARG A 145 -4.66 12.38 -12.59
CA ARG A 145 -6.06 12.48 -12.17
C ARG A 145 -6.11 13.00 -10.74
N PHE A 146 -5.95 12.10 -9.76
CA PHE A 146 -6.02 12.41 -8.33
C PHE A 146 -5.04 13.50 -7.90
N THR A 147 -3.81 13.48 -8.42
CA THR A 147 -2.77 14.48 -8.09
C THR A 147 -3.07 15.89 -8.57
N ILE A 148 -4.00 16.09 -9.51
CA ILE A 148 -4.33 17.41 -10.04
C ILE A 148 -5.73 17.88 -9.65
N ILE A 149 -6.58 17.03 -9.07
CA ILE A 149 -7.97 17.37 -8.72
C ILE A 149 -7.99 18.25 -7.46
N GLU A 150 -8.71 19.35 -7.52
CA GLU A 150 -8.95 20.29 -6.40
C GLU A 150 -10.39 20.21 -5.91
N ASP A 151 -11.33 19.83 -6.79
CA ASP A 151 -12.74 19.63 -6.46
C ASP A 151 -13.46 18.80 -7.55
N LEU A 152 -14.70 18.36 -7.26
CA LEU A 152 -15.57 17.60 -8.16
C LEU A 152 -16.76 18.47 -8.63
N PRO A 153 -17.36 18.20 -9.80
CA PRO A 153 -17.01 17.17 -10.80
C PRO A 153 -15.66 17.42 -11.47
N TYR A 154 -15.06 16.33 -12.03
CA TYR A 154 -13.75 16.38 -12.67
C TYR A 154 -13.81 17.15 -14.00
N ASP A 155 -13.56 18.43 -13.94
CA ASP A 155 -13.48 19.38 -15.07
C ASP A 155 -12.20 20.22 -14.93
N ARG A 156 -11.59 20.65 -16.04
CA ARG A 156 -10.30 21.37 -16.06
C ARG A 156 -10.22 22.55 -15.11
N GLU A 157 -11.31 23.32 -14.98
CA GLU A 157 -11.40 24.49 -14.09
C GLU A 157 -11.28 24.13 -12.61
N ARG A 158 -11.52 22.86 -12.25
CA ARG A 158 -11.41 22.31 -10.90
C ARG A 158 -10.16 21.46 -10.69
N THR A 159 -9.17 21.68 -11.54
CA THR A 159 -7.85 21.03 -11.46
C THR A 159 -6.74 22.07 -11.45
N THR A 160 -5.53 21.66 -11.04
CA THR A 160 -4.35 22.52 -11.12
C THR A 160 -4.01 22.93 -12.57
N MET A 161 -4.59 22.27 -13.57
CA MET A 161 -4.42 22.59 -15.00
C MET A 161 -5.18 23.84 -15.45
N ARG A 162 -6.09 24.42 -14.63
CA ARG A 162 -6.75 25.70 -14.92
C ARG A 162 -5.78 26.85 -15.21
N ARG A 163 -4.55 26.77 -14.67
CA ARG A 163 -3.49 27.76 -14.87
C ARG A 163 -2.89 27.74 -16.28
N PHE A 164 -3.18 26.70 -17.05
CA PHE A 164 -2.65 26.49 -18.40
C PHE A 164 -3.78 26.57 -19.43
N PRO A 165 -4.17 27.77 -19.90
CA PRO A 165 -5.23 27.92 -20.90
C PRO A 165 -4.84 27.25 -22.21
N LEU A 166 -5.78 26.48 -22.78
CA LEU A 166 -5.55 25.72 -24.01
C LEU A 166 -5.27 26.66 -25.20
N CYS A 167 -4.20 26.40 -25.96
CA CYS A 167 -3.98 27.01 -27.24
C CYS A 167 -5.04 26.54 -28.25
N PRO A 168 -5.21 27.24 -29.40
CA PRO A 168 -6.25 26.88 -30.38
C PRO A 168 -6.22 25.44 -30.85
N ALA A 169 -5.02 24.88 -31.07
CA ALA A 169 -4.88 23.49 -31.49
C ALA A 169 -5.27 22.49 -30.38
N CYS A 170 -4.85 22.72 -29.12
CA CYS A 170 -5.26 21.87 -27.99
C CYS A 170 -6.75 22.01 -27.66
N ARG A 171 -7.34 23.20 -27.90
CA ARG A 171 -8.79 23.43 -27.75
C ARG A 171 -9.57 22.65 -28.80
N ALA A 172 -9.13 22.65 -30.05
CA ALA A 172 -9.77 21.88 -31.12
C ALA A 172 -9.82 20.37 -30.78
N GLU A 173 -8.70 19.78 -30.30
CA GLU A 173 -8.68 18.39 -29.86
C GLU A 173 -9.59 18.15 -28.63
N TYR A 174 -9.60 19.09 -27.68
CA TYR A 174 -10.40 19.00 -26.47
C TYR A 174 -11.92 19.07 -26.75
N GLU A 175 -12.32 19.76 -27.80
CA GLU A 175 -13.72 19.97 -28.20
C GLU A 175 -14.18 18.97 -29.29
N ASP A 176 -13.29 18.23 -29.95
CA ASP A 176 -13.61 17.22 -30.96
C ASP A 176 -13.93 15.85 -30.35
N PRO A 177 -15.21 15.40 -30.41
CA PRO A 177 -15.63 14.10 -29.85
C PRO A 177 -14.92 12.87 -30.47
N THR A 178 -14.27 13.04 -31.63
CA THR A 178 -13.54 11.96 -32.31
C THR A 178 -12.07 11.90 -31.93
N ASP A 179 -11.56 12.94 -31.26
CA ASP A 179 -10.19 12.99 -30.80
C ASP A 179 -10.01 12.25 -29.46
N ARG A 180 -8.91 11.51 -29.30
CA ARG A 180 -8.55 10.80 -28.06
C ARG A 180 -8.24 11.74 -26.87
N ARG A 181 -8.17 13.05 -27.09
CA ARG A 181 -8.03 14.10 -26.08
C ARG A 181 -9.32 14.85 -25.79
N PHE A 182 -10.42 14.40 -26.37
CA PHE A 182 -11.73 14.98 -26.10
C PHE A 182 -12.02 14.95 -24.59
N HIS A 183 -12.21 16.14 -24.00
CA HIS A 183 -12.37 16.30 -22.55
C HIS A 183 -11.29 15.59 -21.72
N ALA A 184 -10.05 15.52 -22.21
CA ALA A 184 -8.90 15.14 -21.41
C ALA A 184 -8.44 16.38 -20.60
N GLU A 185 -8.83 16.47 -19.35
CA GLU A 185 -8.63 17.65 -18.51
C GLU A 185 -7.15 18.07 -18.39
N PRO A 186 -6.17 17.13 -18.34
CA PRO A 186 -4.75 17.50 -18.33
C PRO A 186 -4.16 17.79 -19.72
N ASN A 187 -4.97 17.81 -20.82
CA ASN A 187 -4.47 18.05 -22.19
C ASN A 187 -3.63 19.32 -22.27
N ALA A 188 -2.46 19.22 -22.92
CA ALA A 188 -1.51 20.30 -23.10
C ALA A 188 -0.53 20.00 -24.25
N CYS A 189 0.25 21.00 -24.63
CA CYS A 189 1.39 20.87 -25.56
C CYS A 189 2.52 21.83 -25.14
N PRO A 190 3.70 21.78 -25.78
CA PRO A 190 4.84 22.66 -25.42
C PRO A 190 4.50 24.15 -25.43
N VAL A 191 3.49 24.56 -26.21
CA VAL A 191 3.10 25.98 -26.34
C VAL A 191 2.25 26.45 -25.17
N CYS A 192 1.33 25.61 -24.67
CA CYS A 192 0.29 26.05 -23.71
C CYS A 192 0.33 25.31 -22.38
N GLY A 193 1.15 24.30 -22.21
CA GLY A 193 1.17 23.49 -21.01
C GLY A 193 2.37 23.73 -20.12
N PRO A 194 2.53 22.88 -19.08
CA PRO A 194 3.63 22.97 -18.12
C PRO A 194 5.00 22.86 -18.78
N ARG A 195 5.99 23.47 -18.14
CA ARG A 195 7.39 23.47 -18.58
C ARG A 195 8.29 22.87 -17.52
N VAL A 196 9.36 22.24 -17.98
CA VAL A 196 10.43 21.70 -17.14
C VAL A 196 11.58 22.70 -17.07
N ARG A 197 12.21 22.80 -15.92
CA ARG A 197 13.47 23.55 -15.71
C ARG A 197 14.43 22.68 -14.91
N LEU A 198 15.70 22.78 -15.24
CA LEU A 198 16.79 22.23 -14.45
C LEU A 198 17.48 23.39 -13.71
N VAL A 199 17.54 23.29 -12.38
CA VAL A 199 18.07 24.36 -11.54
C VAL A 199 19.03 23.79 -10.48
N ARG A 200 19.96 24.63 -10.01
CA ARG A 200 20.88 24.34 -8.90
C ARG A 200 20.86 25.50 -7.91
N ARG A 201 21.12 25.21 -6.65
CA ARG A 201 21.32 26.30 -5.66
C ARG A 201 22.59 27.06 -5.96
N ALA A 202 22.57 28.38 -5.78
CA ALA A 202 23.76 29.21 -5.85
C ALA A 202 24.70 28.90 -4.69
N GLU A 203 25.99 28.74 -4.98
CA GLU A 203 27.00 28.62 -3.95
C GLU A 203 27.14 29.96 -3.18
N GLY A 204 26.99 29.93 -1.84
CA GLY A 204 27.20 31.08 -0.96
C GLY A 204 25.97 31.81 -0.45
N GLY A 205 24.75 31.34 -0.71
CA GLY A 205 23.50 32.00 -0.28
C GLY A 205 22.98 31.55 1.10
N ALA A 206 23.74 31.69 2.16
CA ALA A 206 23.32 31.34 3.53
C ALA A 206 22.54 32.47 4.25
N GLU A 207 22.37 33.66 3.67
CA GLU A 207 21.84 34.84 4.38
C GLU A 207 20.54 35.45 3.85
N ASP A 208 20.01 35.00 2.71
CA ASP A 208 18.72 35.51 2.21
C ASP A 208 17.65 34.44 2.33
N GLY A 209 16.64 34.67 3.17
CA GLY A 209 15.44 33.91 3.56
C GLY A 209 14.93 32.78 2.62
N PRO A 210 13.70 32.25 2.78
CA PRO A 210 13.21 31.11 1.99
C PRO A 210 13.09 31.48 0.50
N GLY A 211 14.21 31.35 -0.26
CA GLY A 211 14.41 31.78 -1.63
C GLY A 211 15.86 31.98 -2.03
N GLY A 212 16.81 31.36 -1.30
CA GLY A 212 18.25 31.42 -1.62
C GLY A 212 18.48 31.29 -3.11
N GLY A 213 19.35 32.15 -3.70
CA GLY A 213 19.54 32.30 -5.15
C GLY A 213 19.65 30.96 -5.90
N VAL A 214 18.83 30.78 -6.91
CA VAL A 214 18.80 29.59 -7.75
C VAL A 214 19.43 29.93 -9.10
N VAL A 215 20.35 29.10 -9.56
CA VAL A 215 20.91 29.20 -10.92
C VAL A 215 20.16 28.26 -11.84
N GLU A 216 19.55 28.81 -12.87
CA GLU A 216 18.92 28.01 -13.92
C GLU A 216 20.00 27.46 -14.85
N LEU A 217 20.05 26.13 -14.99
CA LEU A 217 20.97 25.42 -15.86
C LEU A 217 20.40 25.19 -17.27
N ALA A 218 19.08 24.92 -17.33
CA ALA A 218 18.35 24.75 -18.58
C ALA A 218 16.84 24.96 -18.36
N GLU A 219 16.16 25.52 -19.38
CA GLU A 219 14.71 25.67 -19.45
C GLU A 219 14.14 25.02 -20.71
N GLY A 220 13.01 24.30 -20.57
CA GLY A 220 12.28 23.71 -21.70
C GLY A 220 11.54 24.76 -22.49
N LYS A 221 11.83 24.85 -23.79
CA LYS A 221 11.20 25.79 -24.73
C LYS A 221 10.18 25.06 -25.62
N PRO A 222 9.25 25.77 -26.26
CA PRO A 222 8.30 25.13 -27.16
C PRO A 222 8.92 24.35 -28.31
N ASP A 223 10.08 24.75 -28.79
CA ASP A 223 10.87 24.12 -29.86
C ASP A 223 11.85 23.04 -29.35
N ASP A 224 12.15 23.06 -28.05
CA ASP A 224 12.99 22.04 -27.38
C ASP A 224 12.50 21.82 -25.94
N PRO A 225 11.36 21.13 -25.75
CA PRO A 225 10.78 20.96 -24.41
C PRO A 225 11.56 20.00 -23.52
N ALA A 226 12.45 19.18 -24.08
CA ALA A 226 13.23 18.18 -23.38
C ALA A 226 14.66 18.61 -23.02
N ALA A 227 15.13 19.79 -23.47
CA ALA A 227 16.49 20.26 -23.17
C ALA A 227 16.91 20.12 -21.70
N PRO A 228 16.07 20.48 -20.69
CA PRO A 228 16.42 20.28 -19.29
C PRO A 228 16.57 18.81 -18.89
N ILE A 229 15.86 17.90 -19.56
CA ILE A 229 15.91 16.45 -19.29
C ILE A 229 17.25 15.89 -19.80
N GLY A 230 17.70 16.30 -21.00
CA GLY A 230 19.01 15.94 -21.52
C GLY A 230 20.15 16.42 -20.62
N ALA A 231 20.06 17.69 -20.16
CA ALA A 231 21.02 18.25 -19.21
C ALA A 231 21.00 17.50 -17.85
N ALA A 232 19.82 17.15 -17.33
CA ALA A 232 19.68 16.36 -16.11
C ALA A 232 20.29 14.95 -16.26
N ALA A 233 20.06 14.28 -17.38
CA ALA A 233 20.67 12.98 -17.69
C ALA A 233 22.20 13.04 -17.70
N GLU A 234 22.76 14.14 -18.19
CA GLU A 234 24.23 14.36 -18.16
C GLU A 234 24.77 14.51 -16.73
N LEU A 235 24.03 15.22 -15.84
CA LEU A 235 24.41 15.32 -14.43
C LEU A 235 24.34 13.95 -13.74
N LEU A 236 23.30 13.15 -13.99
CA LEU A 236 23.19 11.77 -13.48
C LEU A 236 24.37 10.90 -13.94
N ARG A 237 24.77 10.99 -15.22
CA ARG A 237 25.93 10.25 -15.74
C ARG A 237 27.26 10.67 -15.09
N ARG A 238 27.35 11.89 -14.54
CA ARG A 238 28.48 12.38 -13.77
C ARG A 238 28.47 12.01 -12.31
N GLY A 239 27.47 11.23 -11.88
CA GLY A 239 27.30 10.78 -10.50
C GLY A 239 26.69 11.85 -9.59
N GLU A 240 25.90 12.80 -10.11
CA GLU A 240 25.14 13.73 -9.28
C GLU A 240 23.80 13.13 -8.85
N ILE A 241 23.30 13.54 -7.68
CA ILE A 241 21.99 13.17 -7.14
C ILE A 241 20.99 14.27 -7.50
N LEU A 242 19.94 13.93 -8.20
CA LEU A 242 18.91 14.87 -8.61
C LEU A 242 17.61 14.70 -7.83
N ALA A 243 16.98 15.82 -7.47
CA ALA A 243 15.57 15.83 -7.07
C ALA A 243 14.71 16.06 -8.33
N VAL A 244 13.90 15.07 -8.70
CA VAL A 244 13.06 15.09 -9.89
C VAL A 244 11.60 15.24 -9.45
N LYS A 245 10.95 16.35 -9.84
CA LYS A 245 9.51 16.54 -9.57
C LYS A 245 8.71 15.60 -10.46
N GLY A 246 8.09 14.60 -9.85
CA GLY A 246 7.29 13.58 -10.51
C GLY A 246 5.81 13.92 -10.59
N LEU A 247 4.95 12.90 -10.43
CA LEU A 247 3.50 13.01 -10.48
C LEU A 247 2.90 13.37 -9.12
N GLY A 248 3.25 12.62 -8.07
CA GLY A 248 2.74 12.79 -6.71
C GLY A 248 3.69 13.50 -5.74
N GLY A 249 4.90 13.84 -6.16
CA GLY A 249 5.94 14.47 -5.34
C GLY A 249 7.29 14.41 -6.04
N PHE A 250 8.34 14.75 -5.31
CA PHE A 250 9.71 14.63 -5.78
C PHE A 250 10.25 13.21 -5.60
N HIS A 251 11.08 12.77 -6.55
CA HIS A 251 11.97 11.62 -6.40
C HIS A 251 13.41 12.09 -6.26
N LEU A 252 14.21 11.35 -5.51
CA LEU A 252 15.66 11.44 -5.56
C LEU A 252 16.17 10.38 -6.53
N ALA A 253 16.87 10.84 -7.55
CA ALA A 253 17.39 10.01 -8.63
C ALA A 253 18.92 10.01 -8.64
N CYS A 254 19.52 8.84 -8.85
CA CYS A 254 20.94 8.69 -9.14
C CYS A 254 21.21 7.47 -10.01
N ASP A 255 22.42 7.31 -10.52
CA ASP A 255 22.86 6.13 -11.27
C ASP A 255 22.84 4.89 -10.37
N ALA A 256 22.01 3.88 -10.71
CA ALA A 256 21.91 2.64 -9.95
C ALA A 256 23.12 1.71 -10.13
N THR A 257 24.01 2.01 -11.06
CA THR A 257 25.21 1.22 -11.39
C THR A 257 26.48 1.78 -10.76
N ASP A 258 26.38 2.89 -10.03
CA ASP A 258 27.50 3.58 -9.36
C ASP A 258 27.31 3.50 -7.83
N GLY A 259 28.00 2.54 -7.19
CA GLY A 259 27.92 2.28 -5.76
C GLY A 259 28.30 3.49 -4.90
N ASP A 260 29.31 4.28 -5.29
CA ASP A 260 29.72 5.48 -4.53
C ASP A 260 28.60 6.53 -4.48
N VAL A 261 27.83 6.65 -5.55
CA VAL A 261 26.68 7.57 -5.62
C VAL A 261 25.50 7.04 -4.81
N VAL A 262 25.23 5.74 -4.88
CA VAL A 262 24.19 5.08 -4.12
C VAL A 262 24.44 5.21 -2.61
N ASP A 263 25.67 4.96 -2.16
CA ASP A 263 26.05 5.12 -0.75
C ASP A 263 25.91 6.57 -0.30
N ARG A 264 26.41 7.52 -1.09
CA ARG A 264 26.25 8.94 -0.81
C ARG A 264 24.78 9.36 -0.68
N LEU A 265 23.89 8.81 -1.54
CA LEU A 265 22.44 9.05 -1.43
C LEU A 265 21.88 8.49 -0.12
N LYS A 266 22.25 7.25 0.24
CA LYS A 266 21.81 6.60 1.49
C LYS A 266 22.27 7.36 2.73
N GLU A 267 23.53 7.80 2.75
CA GLU A 267 24.09 8.60 3.84
C GLU A 267 23.36 9.93 4.00
N ARG A 268 23.22 10.70 2.90
CA ARG A 268 22.52 11.99 2.91
C ARG A 268 21.04 11.85 3.32
N LYS A 269 20.41 10.76 2.91
CA LYS A 269 19.02 10.44 3.28
C LYS A 269 18.87 9.84 4.68
N ARG A 270 20.00 9.58 5.38
CA ARG A 270 20.08 8.96 6.72
C ARG A 270 19.43 7.57 6.77
N ARG A 271 19.57 6.78 5.68
CA ARG A 271 19.02 5.43 5.55
C ARG A 271 20.06 4.44 5.02
N PRO A 272 21.14 4.16 5.76
CA PRO A 272 22.32 3.44 5.25
C PRO A 272 22.03 2.02 4.78
N HIS A 273 21.04 1.34 5.38
CA HIS A 273 20.77 -0.07 5.08
C HIS A 273 19.42 -0.32 4.38
N LYS A 274 18.58 0.70 4.20
CA LYS A 274 17.28 0.52 3.56
C LYS A 274 17.45 0.36 2.05
N ALA A 275 16.83 -0.69 1.47
CA ALA A 275 16.82 -0.90 0.03
C ALA A 275 16.14 0.27 -0.71
N LEU A 276 16.66 0.58 -1.90
CA LEU A 276 16.16 1.61 -2.79
C LEU A 276 15.46 0.97 -4.01
N ALA A 277 14.45 1.64 -4.56
CA ALA A 277 13.80 1.20 -5.77
C ALA A 277 14.59 1.67 -7.02
N VAL A 278 14.57 0.85 -8.07
CA VAL A 278 15.20 1.13 -9.36
C VAL A 278 14.13 1.25 -10.44
N MET A 279 14.23 2.32 -11.21
CA MET A 279 13.41 2.52 -12.41
C MET A 279 14.20 2.12 -13.66
N PHE A 280 13.62 1.20 -14.44
CA PHE A 280 14.19 0.68 -15.68
C PHE A 280 13.52 1.33 -16.87
N ALA A 281 14.23 1.50 -17.99
CA ALA A 281 13.66 2.12 -19.20
C ALA A 281 12.52 1.27 -19.79
N ASP A 282 12.64 -0.04 -19.72
CA ASP A 282 11.68 -1.00 -20.24
C ASP A 282 11.86 -2.39 -19.60
N LEU A 283 11.01 -3.34 -20.01
CA LEU A 283 11.05 -4.74 -19.55
C LEU A 283 12.30 -5.49 -20.02
N GLU A 284 12.90 -5.12 -21.16
CA GLU A 284 14.10 -5.77 -21.66
C GLU A 284 15.28 -5.47 -20.74
N GLN A 285 15.48 -4.20 -20.42
CA GLN A 285 16.51 -3.77 -19.46
C GLN A 285 16.26 -4.42 -18.08
N LEU A 286 15.01 -4.45 -17.60
CA LEU A 286 14.65 -5.03 -16.31
C LEU A 286 14.96 -6.53 -16.26
N ARG A 287 14.61 -7.29 -17.31
CA ARG A 287 14.88 -8.74 -17.40
C ARG A 287 16.36 -9.08 -17.44
N ALA A 288 17.24 -8.16 -17.83
CA ALA A 288 18.69 -8.35 -17.73
C ALA A 288 19.15 -8.44 -16.26
N HIS A 289 18.43 -7.85 -15.31
CA HIS A 289 18.81 -7.76 -13.90
C HIS A 289 17.94 -8.59 -12.95
N CYS A 290 16.68 -8.87 -13.31
CA CYS A 290 15.72 -9.58 -12.46
C CYS A 290 15.13 -10.79 -13.18
N ARG A 291 14.70 -11.80 -12.39
CA ARG A 291 13.82 -12.86 -12.87
C ARG A 291 12.40 -12.33 -12.81
N VAL A 292 11.64 -12.47 -13.91
CA VAL A 292 10.29 -11.93 -14.04
C VAL A 292 9.36 -13.01 -14.54
N SER A 293 8.32 -13.33 -13.79
CA SER A 293 7.21 -14.19 -14.22
C SER A 293 6.18 -13.38 -15.04
N CYS A 294 5.29 -14.07 -15.78
CA CYS A 294 4.24 -13.40 -16.55
C CYS A 294 3.34 -12.53 -15.65
N ALA A 295 2.96 -13.00 -14.47
CA ALA A 295 2.13 -12.24 -13.54
C ALA A 295 2.85 -11.01 -12.95
N GLU A 296 4.17 -11.07 -12.75
CA GLU A 296 4.98 -9.91 -12.34
C GLU A 296 5.12 -8.90 -13.49
N GLU A 297 5.24 -9.37 -14.73
CA GLU A 297 5.23 -8.51 -15.90
C GLU A 297 3.90 -7.79 -16.08
N GLU A 298 2.77 -8.50 -15.93
CA GLU A 298 1.43 -7.90 -15.95
C GLU A 298 1.28 -6.82 -14.88
N LEU A 299 1.80 -7.07 -13.67
CA LEU A 299 1.76 -6.09 -12.58
C LEU A 299 2.65 -4.87 -12.86
N LEU A 300 3.88 -5.08 -13.38
CA LEU A 300 4.79 -3.99 -13.76
C LEU A 300 4.22 -3.10 -14.86
N ALA A 301 3.58 -3.72 -15.87
CA ALA A 301 2.97 -3.04 -17.01
C ALA A 301 1.52 -2.62 -16.78
N SER A 302 0.98 -2.86 -15.59
CA SER A 302 -0.38 -2.45 -15.23
C SER A 302 -0.51 -0.91 -15.26
N PRO A 303 -1.72 -0.38 -15.34
CA PRO A 303 -1.93 1.08 -15.33
C PRO A 303 -1.36 1.80 -14.12
N GLU A 304 -1.23 1.07 -13.03
CA GLU A 304 -0.74 1.54 -11.75
C GLU A 304 0.80 1.67 -11.75
N HIS A 305 1.53 0.85 -12.56
CA HIS A 305 2.99 0.80 -12.60
C HIS A 305 3.62 0.86 -11.21
N PRO A 306 3.29 -0.08 -10.29
CA PRO A 306 3.85 -0.06 -8.93
C PRO A 306 5.33 -0.45 -8.93
N ILE A 307 5.99 -0.21 -7.81
CA ILE A 307 7.26 -0.87 -7.49
C ILE A 307 6.94 -2.34 -7.19
N VAL A 308 7.58 -3.27 -7.92
CA VAL A 308 7.42 -4.71 -7.73
C VAL A 308 8.70 -5.32 -7.18
N LEU A 309 8.59 -6.11 -6.10
CA LEU A 309 9.73 -6.80 -5.52
C LEU A 309 10.05 -8.04 -6.34
N LEU A 310 11.15 -8.02 -7.10
CA LEU A 310 11.58 -9.07 -8.03
C LEU A 310 12.87 -9.74 -7.55
N PRO A 311 13.01 -11.07 -7.74
CA PRO A 311 14.27 -11.75 -7.46
C PRO A 311 15.41 -11.24 -8.36
N TRP A 312 16.58 -10.95 -7.76
CA TRP A 312 17.77 -10.63 -8.53
C TRP A 312 18.16 -11.78 -9.47
N ARG A 313 18.72 -11.46 -10.63
CA ARG A 313 19.53 -12.42 -11.37
C ARG A 313 20.97 -12.39 -10.80
N ASP A 314 21.49 -13.53 -10.41
CA ASP A 314 22.90 -13.77 -10.15
C ASP A 314 23.55 -13.11 -8.92
N VAL A 315 22.79 -12.56 -7.98
CA VAL A 315 23.35 -12.05 -6.72
C VAL A 315 22.88 -12.93 -5.56
N GLY A 316 23.80 -13.68 -4.97
CA GLY A 316 23.57 -14.40 -3.71
C GLY A 316 23.46 -13.44 -2.52
N PRO A 317 22.93 -13.89 -1.36
CA PRO A 317 22.72 -13.06 -0.18
C PRO A 317 24.02 -12.42 0.40
N ASP A 318 25.17 -12.86 -0.03
CA ASP A 318 26.49 -12.38 0.41
C ASP A 318 27.21 -11.56 -0.69
N GLY A 319 26.49 -11.11 -1.73
CA GLY A 319 27.10 -10.49 -2.91
C GLY A 319 27.88 -11.48 -3.79
N ALA A 320 27.89 -12.76 -3.44
CA ALA A 320 28.50 -13.81 -4.23
C ALA A 320 27.56 -14.29 -5.33
N VAL A 321 28.05 -14.31 -6.56
CA VAL A 321 27.42 -15.03 -7.67
C VAL A 321 27.37 -16.52 -7.30
N GLY A 322 26.21 -17.00 -6.84
CA GLY A 322 26.04 -18.36 -6.35
C GLY A 322 25.24 -19.24 -7.30
N PRO A 323 25.43 -20.57 -7.23
CA PRO A 323 24.64 -21.51 -8.01
C PRO A 323 23.15 -21.43 -7.63
N GLU A 324 22.28 -21.76 -8.59
CA GLU A 324 20.83 -21.78 -8.49
C GLU A 324 20.33 -22.28 -7.13
N LEU A 325 19.80 -21.37 -6.30
CA LEU A 325 19.08 -21.74 -5.09
C LEU A 325 17.72 -22.29 -5.54
N GLY A 326 17.56 -23.60 -5.33
CA GLY A 326 16.44 -24.42 -5.75
C GLY A 326 15.08 -23.77 -5.60
N GLY A 327 14.23 -23.97 -6.62
CA GLY A 327 12.90 -23.40 -6.75
C GLY A 327 12.04 -23.63 -5.52
N GLY A 328 11.58 -22.54 -4.92
CA GLY A 328 10.34 -22.52 -4.15
C GLY A 328 9.18 -22.64 -5.14
N ALA A 329 8.24 -23.53 -4.85
CA ALA A 329 7.11 -23.91 -5.66
C ALA A 329 6.37 -22.69 -6.28
N GLY A 330 6.47 -22.58 -7.59
CA GLY A 330 5.84 -21.54 -8.40
C GLY A 330 6.59 -21.40 -9.71
N GLU A 331 6.72 -22.49 -10.49
CA GLU A 331 7.10 -22.42 -11.91
C GLU A 331 5.97 -21.72 -12.69
N GLY A 332 5.89 -20.39 -12.57
CA GLY A 332 5.25 -19.58 -13.58
C GLY A 332 6.18 -19.54 -14.80
N GLU A 333 5.67 -19.90 -15.98
CA GLU A 333 6.41 -19.79 -17.23
C GLU A 333 7.06 -18.41 -17.34
N THR A 334 8.40 -18.35 -17.51
CA THR A 334 9.10 -17.12 -17.80
C THR A 334 8.71 -16.64 -19.19
N CYS A 335 8.16 -15.44 -19.31
CA CYS A 335 7.78 -14.86 -20.60
C CYS A 335 9.00 -14.45 -21.42
N GLY A 336 9.21 -15.10 -22.55
CA GLY A 336 10.12 -14.71 -23.63
C GLY A 336 11.54 -15.27 -23.56
N PRO A 337 12.25 -15.30 -24.69
CA PRO A 337 13.63 -15.74 -24.76
C PRO A 337 14.55 -14.79 -23.97
N ALA A 338 15.53 -15.34 -23.28
CA ALA A 338 16.61 -14.55 -22.70
C ALA A 338 17.33 -13.80 -23.84
N GLY A 339 17.00 -12.52 -24.00
CA GLY A 339 17.66 -11.66 -25.01
C GLY A 339 19.14 -11.60 -24.71
N GLY A 340 19.97 -11.94 -25.70
CA GLY A 340 21.40 -11.74 -25.67
C GLY A 340 21.73 -10.26 -25.83
N ALA A 341 21.46 -9.45 -24.83
CA ALA A 341 22.01 -8.09 -24.75
C ALA A 341 23.47 -8.21 -24.28
N GLY A 342 24.36 -7.41 -24.88
CA GLY A 342 25.75 -7.27 -24.44
C GLY A 342 25.83 -6.86 -22.96
N PRO A 343 27.02 -6.77 -22.35
CA PRO A 343 27.17 -6.56 -20.92
C PRO A 343 26.44 -5.29 -20.49
N ALA A 344 25.23 -5.47 -19.97
CA ALA A 344 24.49 -4.39 -19.33
C ALA A 344 25.29 -3.89 -18.12
N ALA A 345 25.31 -2.59 -17.88
CA ALA A 345 25.90 -2.02 -16.68
C ALA A 345 25.20 -2.67 -15.46
N VAL A 346 25.98 -3.35 -14.62
CA VAL A 346 25.45 -4.12 -13.48
C VAL A 346 24.96 -3.16 -12.39
N ILE A 347 23.72 -3.38 -11.88
CA ILE A 347 23.24 -2.63 -10.71
C ILE A 347 24.12 -2.93 -9.53
N ASP A 348 24.54 -1.88 -8.83
CA ASP A 348 25.38 -2.03 -7.65
C ASP A 348 24.62 -2.72 -6.51
N PRO A 349 25.21 -3.72 -5.82
CA PRO A 349 24.60 -4.43 -4.69
C PRO A 349 24.16 -3.52 -3.55
N GLU A 350 24.80 -2.37 -3.37
CA GLU A 350 24.41 -1.38 -2.34
C GLU A 350 23.00 -0.84 -2.55
N VAL A 351 22.43 -0.91 -3.75
CA VAL A 351 21.02 -0.53 -3.97
C VAL A 351 20.06 -1.31 -3.07
N ALA A 352 20.32 -2.60 -2.81
CA ALA A 352 19.49 -3.46 -1.98
C ALA A 352 20.34 -4.41 -1.13
N THR A 353 21.22 -3.84 -0.30
CA THR A 353 22.19 -4.55 0.55
C THR A 353 21.53 -5.68 1.34
N GLY A 354 22.01 -6.89 1.19
CA GLY A 354 21.54 -8.08 1.93
C GLY A 354 20.13 -8.56 1.53
N GLN A 355 19.55 -8.05 0.44
CA GLN A 355 18.23 -8.43 -0.05
C GLN A 355 18.32 -9.39 -1.25
N ARG A 356 17.44 -10.40 -1.33
CA ARG A 356 17.26 -11.24 -2.52
C ARG A 356 16.33 -10.63 -3.56
N TYR A 357 15.65 -9.57 -3.20
CA TYR A 357 14.66 -8.89 -4.03
C TYR A 357 15.08 -7.45 -4.27
N LEU A 358 14.91 -7.02 -5.52
CA LEU A 358 15.05 -5.64 -5.94
C LEU A 358 13.67 -5.02 -6.09
N GLY A 359 13.45 -3.84 -5.54
CA GLY A 359 12.27 -3.03 -5.86
C GLY A 359 12.43 -2.44 -7.25
N ALA A 360 11.73 -2.98 -8.25
CA ALA A 360 11.83 -2.60 -9.65
C ALA A 360 10.55 -1.92 -10.13
N MET A 361 10.64 -0.88 -10.94
CA MET A 361 9.49 -0.23 -11.57
C MET A 361 9.79 0.24 -12.98
N LEU A 362 8.72 0.45 -13.76
CA LEU A 362 8.76 1.05 -15.08
C LEU A 362 8.39 2.54 -15.03
N PRO A 363 8.84 3.36 -16.00
CA PRO A 363 8.55 4.79 -16.04
C PRO A 363 7.07 5.02 -16.38
N TYR A 364 6.35 5.73 -15.51
CA TYR A 364 4.92 5.94 -15.62
C TYR A 364 4.53 7.34 -16.11
N THR A 365 5.49 8.26 -16.25
CA THR A 365 5.26 9.59 -16.85
C THR A 365 6.13 9.80 -18.09
N PRO A 366 5.71 10.65 -19.04
CA PRO A 366 6.56 11.01 -20.18
C PRO A 366 7.91 11.61 -19.76
N LEU A 367 7.94 12.36 -18.65
CA LEU A 367 9.17 12.90 -18.07
C LEU A 367 10.14 11.78 -17.68
N HIS A 368 9.67 10.75 -16.97
CA HIS A 368 10.50 9.61 -16.58
C HIS A 368 10.97 8.80 -17.79
N ILE A 369 10.07 8.59 -18.79
CA ILE A 369 10.39 7.89 -20.04
C ILE A 369 11.55 8.61 -20.78
N LEU A 370 11.46 9.93 -20.91
CA LEU A 370 12.51 10.73 -21.54
C LEU A 370 13.80 10.72 -20.74
N LEU A 371 13.72 10.87 -19.40
CA LEU A 371 14.91 10.91 -18.54
C LEU A 371 15.69 9.59 -18.59
N LEU A 372 15.00 8.46 -18.49
CA LEU A 372 15.66 7.13 -18.57
C LEU A 372 16.26 6.86 -19.93
N ARG A 373 15.57 7.27 -21.02
CA ARG A 373 16.11 7.15 -22.37
C ARG A 373 17.39 7.97 -22.54
N GLU A 374 17.38 9.23 -22.07
CA GLU A 374 18.55 10.10 -22.16
C GLU A 374 19.68 9.65 -21.23
N ALA A 375 19.37 9.14 -20.04
CA ALA A 375 20.37 8.60 -19.12
C ALA A 375 21.03 7.33 -19.66
N GLY A 376 20.29 6.49 -20.38
CA GLY A 376 20.77 5.25 -21.00
C GLY A 376 21.15 4.14 -20.01
N ARG A 377 20.70 4.25 -18.75
CA ARG A 377 20.99 3.31 -17.66
C ARG A 377 19.86 3.27 -16.64
N PRO A 378 19.76 2.19 -15.80
CA PRO A 378 18.82 2.15 -14.70
C PRO A 378 19.11 3.24 -13.68
N LEU A 379 18.07 3.85 -13.12
CA LEU A 379 18.20 4.89 -12.12
C LEU A 379 17.59 4.45 -10.80
N VAL A 380 18.28 4.67 -9.69
CA VAL A 380 17.60 4.72 -8.39
C VAL A 380 16.52 5.80 -8.48
N MET A 381 15.31 5.48 -8.04
CA MET A 381 14.19 6.41 -7.91
C MET A 381 13.52 6.18 -6.57
N THR A 382 13.84 6.99 -5.58
CA THR A 382 13.27 6.90 -4.23
C THR A 382 12.52 8.17 -3.88
N SER A 383 11.61 8.11 -2.91
CA SER A 383 10.82 9.28 -2.47
C SER A 383 11.71 10.47 -2.08
N GLY A 384 11.33 11.66 -2.51
CA GLY A 384 12.01 12.93 -2.20
C GLY A 384 11.64 13.44 -0.81
N ASN A 385 12.24 12.87 0.23
CA ASN A 385 12.05 13.24 1.63
C ASN A 385 13.29 12.89 2.45
N LEU A 386 13.47 13.50 3.60
CA LEU A 386 14.28 12.94 4.67
C LEU A 386 13.60 11.70 5.28
N ALA A 387 14.35 10.92 6.06
CA ALA A 387 13.77 9.76 6.75
C ALA A 387 12.58 10.20 7.61
N GLU A 388 11.47 9.44 7.53
CA GLU A 388 10.26 9.60 8.36
C GLU A 388 9.47 10.90 8.14
N GLU A 389 9.82 11.69 7.12
CA GLU A 389 9.05 12.87 6.71
C GLU A 389 8.17 12.57 5.49
N PRO A 390 7.10 13.35 5.24
CA PRO A 390 6.30 13.25 4.01
C PRO A 390 7.11 13.61 2.77
N ILE A 391 6.71 13.07 1.62
CA ILE A 391 7.31 13.40 0.32
C ILE A 391 7.13 14.90 0.01
N VAL A 392 8.21 15.57 -0.43
CA VAL A 392 8.17 16.97 -0.87
C VAL A 392 7.37 17.08 -2.17
N LYS A 393 6.42 18.01 -2.23
CA LYS A 393 5.55 18.21 -3.41
C LYS A 393 5.75 19.54 -4.14
N GLY A 394 6.14 20.58 -3.41
CA GLY A 394 6.21 21.95 -3.88
C GLY A 394 7.61 22.56 -3.86
N TRP A 395 7.77 23.66 -4.61
CA TRP A 395 9.01 24.42 -4.60
C TRP A 395 9.29 25.07 -3.24
N GLU A 396 8.26 25.46 -2.51
CA GLU A 396 8.31 26.06 -1.18
C GLU A 396 8.90 25.14 -0.11
N GLU A 397 8.84 23.82 -0.36
CA GLU A 397 9.39 22.79 0.54
C GLU A 397 10.77 22.29 0.10
N ILE A 398 11.31 22.82 -1.02
CA ILE A 398 12.52 22.28 -1.67
C ILE A 398 13.75 22.30 -0.77
N GLU A 399 13.79 23.22 0.20
CA GLU A 399 14.87 23.35 1.18
C GLU A 399 15.10 22.08 2.00
N ARG A 400 14.05 21.26 2.16
CA ARG A 400 14.13 19.95 2.84
C ARG A 400 14.98 18.94 2.05
N LEU A 401 15.09 19.11 0.73
CA LEU A 401 15.92 18.26 -0.14
C LEU A 401 17.34 18.81 -0.37
N ALA A 402 17.61 20.03 0.08
CA ALA A 402 18.91 20.68 -0.12
C ALA A 402 20.11 19.91 0.47
N PRO A 403 19.98 19.19 1.61
CA PRO A 403 21.08 18.37 2.11
C PRO A 403 21.38 17.13 1.27
N ILE A 404 20.44 16.72 0.37
CA ILE A 404 20.50 15.45 -0.35
C ILE A 404 20.80 15.65 -1.81
N ALA A 405 20.09 16.56 -2.50
CA ALA A 405 20.16 16.73 -3.96
C ALA A 405 21.21 17.76 -4.37
N ASP A 406 21.94 17.45 -5.44
CA ASP A 406 22.92 18.34 -6.04
C ASP A 406 22.27 19.32 -7.05
N ALA A 407 21.16 18.90 -7.68
CA ALA A 407 20.35 19.73 -8.60
C ALA A 407 18.90 19.27 -8.63
N TYR A 408 18.02 20.06 -9.25
CA TYR A 408 16.56 19.87 -9.22
C TYR A 408 15.98 19.98 -10.62
N LEU A 409 15.34 18.91 -11.08
CA LEU A 409 14.53 18.89 -12.30
C LEU A 409 13.06 19.16 -11.89
N VAL A 410 12.61 20.38 -12.12
CA VAL A 410 11.31 20.89 -11.63
C VAL A 410 10.38 21.27 -12.76
N HIS A 411 9.10 21.36 -12.48
CA HIS A 411 8.08 21.87 -13.39
C HIS A 411 7.04 22.71 -12.64
N ASP A 412 6.34 23.55 -13.40
CA ASP A 412 5.36 24.52 -12.90
C ASP A 412 3.92 23.99 -12.75
N ARG A 413 3.66 22.70 -13.08
CA ARG A 413 2.39 22.07 -12.73
C ARG A 413 2.37 21.79 -11.23
N GLU A 414 1.33 22.31 -10.54
CA GLU A 414 1.12 22.04 -9.12
C GLU A 414 0.62 20.62 -8.89
N ILE A 415 0.98 20.07 -7.72
CA ILE A 415 0.51 18.80 -7.18
C ILE A 415 -0.51 19.14 -6.08
N ALA A 416 -1.78 18.89 -6.32
CA ALA A 416 -2.84 19.12 -5.34
C ALA A 416 -2.77 18.11 -4.19
N VAL A 417 -2.67 16.82 -4.54
CA VAL A 417 -2.54 15.72 -3.57
C VAL A 417 -1.21 15.01 -3.80
N CYS A 418 -0.40 14.92 -2.76
CA CYS A 418 0.86 14.19 -2.83
C CYS A 418 0.72 12.74 -2.31
N TYR A 419 1.49 11.83 -2.86
CA TYR A 419 1.61 10.46 -2.40
C TYR A 419 2.84 9.74 -2.96
N ASP A 420 3.28 8.72 -2.23
CA ASP A 420 4.37 7.83 -2.60
C ASP A 420 3.96 6.81 -3.69
N ASP A 421 4.94 6.11 -4.23
CA ASP A 421 4.71 4.95 -5.10
C ASP A 421 4.19 3.75 -4.30
N SER A 422 3.26 3.01 -4.90
CA SER A 422 2.81 1.72 -4.37
C SER A 422 3.91 0.68 -4.48
N VAL A 423 3.95 -0.24 -3.51
CA VAL A 423 4.89 -1.37 -3.49
C VAL A 423 4.11 -2.66 -3.41
N GLY A 424 4.43 -3.59 -4.29
CA GLY A 424 3.78 -4.89 -4.33
C GLY A 424 4.72 -6.03 -4.70
N LEU A 425 4.16 -7.21 -4.70
CA LEU A 425 4.79 -8.45 -5.15
C LEU A 425 3.74 -9.37 -5.74
N VAL A 426 4.15 -10.41 -6.45
CA VAL A 426 3.26 -11.49 -6.88
C VAL A 426 3.50 -12.71 -5.99
N ARG A 427 2.41 -13.29 -5.47
CA ARG A 427 2.41 -14.52 -4.68
C ARG A 427 1.23 -15.40 -5.04
N GLY A 428 1.48 -16.68 -5.33
CA GLY A 428 0.45 -17.58 -5.83
C GLY A 428 -0.21 -17.10 -7.14
N GLY A 429 0.56 -16.44 -8.02
CA GLY A 429 0.08 -15.88 -9.30
C GLY A 429 -0.83 -14.63 -9.15
N ARG A 430 -0.93 -14.04 -7.96
CA ARG A 430 -1.80 -12.88 -7.68
C ARG A 430 -1.01 -11.71 -7.09
N PRO A 431 -1.32 -10.46 -7.47
CA PRO A 431 -0.75 -9.26 -6.86
C PRO A 431 -1.05 -9.18 -5.36
N ARG A 432 -0.07 -8.71 -4.59
CA ARG A 432 -0.15 -8.42 -3.17
C ARG A 432 0.49 -7.06 -2.91
N LEU A 433 -0.22 -6.14 -2.28
CA LEU A 433 0.35 -4.85 -1.92
C LEU A 433 0.98 -4.89 -0.53
N ILE A 434 2.19 -4.34 -0.44
CA ILE A 434 2.89 -4.03 0.82
C ILE A 434 2.60 -2.58 1.23
N ARG A 435 2.55 -1.68 0.23
CA ARG A 435 2.16 -0.27 0.37
C ARG A 435 1.12 0.06 -0.68
N ARG A 436 -0.02 0.60 -0.25
CA ARG A 436 -1.09 1.07 -1.13
C ARG A 436 -1.03 2.60 -1.23
N SER A 437 -0.74 3.12 -2.42
CA SER A 437 -0.58 4.55 -2.68
C SER A 437 -0.87 4.87 -4.14
N ARG A 438 0.08 5.47 -4.90
CA ARG A 438 -0.11 5.86 -6.31
C ARG A 438 -0.65 4.70 -7.17
N GLY A 439 -1.64 4.99 -8.00
CA GLY A 439 -2.30 4.04 -8.90
C GLY A 439 -3.44 3.26 -8.25
N TYR A 440 -3.47 3.16 -6.90
CA TYR A 440 -4.53 2.46 -6.17
C TYR A 440 -5.42 3.41 -5.34
N ALA A 441 -4.82 4.37 -4.63
CA ALA A 441 -5.59 5.41 -3.96
C ALA A 441 -6.01 6.49 -4.98
N PRO A 442 -7.22 7.05 -4.86
CA PRO A 442 -8.22 6.89 -3.82
C PRO A 442 -9.33 5.87 -4.17
N PHE A 443 -9.05 4.88 -5.05
CA PHE A 443 -10.06 3.91 -5.43
C PHE A 443 -10.58 3.16 -4.19
N PRO A 444 -11.92 3.06 -3.97
CA PRO A 444 -12.45 2.46 -2.76
C PRO A 444 -12.31 0.93 -2.73
N VAL A 445 -12.31 0.38 -1.52
CA VAL A 445 -12.55 -1.03 -1.26
C VAL A 445 -14.06 -1.21 -1.06
N ALA A 446 -14.64 -2.21 -1.72
CA ALA A 446 -16.06 -2.50 -1.57
C ALA A 446 -16.33 -3.09 -0.18
N LEU A 447 -17.34 -2.56 0.50
CA LEU A 447 -17.84 -3.08 1.77
C LEU A 447 -18.92 -4.15 1.51
N PRO A 448 -19.05 -5.17 2.36
CA PRO A 448 -20.10 -6.19 2.25
C PRO A 448 -21.51 -5.59 2.32
N ARG A 449 -21.67 -4.48 3.03
CA ARG A 449 -22.91 -3.69 3.15
C ARG A 449 -22.62 -2.21 3.33
N PRO A 450 -23.61 -1.31 3.12
CA PRO A 450 -23.48 0.09 3.49
C PRO A 450 -23.22 0.27 4.98
N LEU A 451 -22.30 1.19 5.31
CA LEU A 451 -21.96 1.59 6.67
C LEU A 451 -22.26 3.08 6.88
N PRO A 452 -22.48 3.53 8.13
CA PRO A 452 -22.47 4.95 8.49
C PRO A 452 -21.20 5.62 8.01
N GLN A 453 -21.24 6.93 7.78
CA GLN A 453 -20.05 7.69 7.47
C GLN A 453 -19.08 7.63 8.65
N THR A 454 -18.02 6.89 8.49
CA THR A 454 -17.02 6.58 9.51
C THR A 454 -15.66 7.10 9.09
N LEU A 455 -14.95 7.79 9.97
CA LEU A 455 -13.53 8.06 9.87
C LEU A 455 -12.78 7.07 10.77
N ALA A 456 -11.91 6.27 10.19
CA ALA A 456 -10.99 5.41 10.93
C ALA A 456 -9.56 5.95 10.80
N CYS A 457 -8.90 6.16 11.95
CA CYS A 457 -7.67 6.95 12.03
C CYS A 457 -6.39 6.14 11.79
N GLY A 458 -6.47 4.80 11.73
CA GLY A 458 -5.31 3.94 11.50
C GLY A 458 -4.45 3.72 12.75
N ALA A 459 -3.21 3.28 12.52
CA ALA A 459 -2.20 3.04 13.56
C ALA A 459 -1.12 4.14 13.55
N GLU A 460 -0.01 3.96 14.25
CA GLU A 460 1.12 4.89 14.28
C GLU A 460 2.05 4.69 13.08
N LEU A 461 2.48 3.43 12.85
CA LEU A 461 3.43 3.10 11.79
C LEU A 461 2.71 2.80 10.48
N LYS A 462 3.35 3.17 9.35
CA LYS A 462 2.79 2.94 8.00
C LYS A 462 1.34 3.40 7.88
N ASN A 463 1.00 4.49 8.57
CA ASN A 463 -0.35 4.97 8.71
C ASN A 463 -1.05 5.15 7.36
N ALA A 464 -2.32 4.85 7.37
CA ALA A 464 -3.35 5.25 6.43
C ALA A 464 -4.63 5.49 7.23
N PHE A 465 -5.50 6.38 6.78
CA PHE A 465 -6.86 6.51 7.32
C PHE A 465 -7.88 5.90 6.36
N CYS A 466 -9.09 5.67 6.83
CA CYS A 466 -10.18 5.16 6.01
C CYS A 466 -11.47 5.92 6.29
N LEU A 467 -12.15 6.31 5.22
CA LEU A 467 -13.47 6.95 5.28
C LEU A 467 -14.50 6.05 4.61
N THR A 468 -15.68 5.92 5.19
CA THR A 468 -16.77 5.13 4.58
C THR A 468 -17.92 6.00 4.09
N ARG A 469 -18.48 5.64 2.95
CA ARG A 469 -19.74 6.17 2.44
C ARG A 469 -20.49 5.09 1.65
N ASP A 470 -21.75 4.85 2.00
CA ASP A 470 -22.53 3.76 1.42
C ASP A 470 -21.78 2.42 1.55
N ALA A 471 -21.63 1.67 0.48
CA ALA A 471 -20.84 0.42 0.43
C ALA A 471 -19.38 0.63 -0.04
N ASN A 472 -18.82 1.82 0.12
CA ASN A 472 -17.45 2.16 -0.27
C ASN A 472 -16.61 2.55 0.94
N ALA A 473 -15.42 1.94 1.04
CA ALA A 473 -14.39 2.32 2.00
C ALA A 473 -13.22 2.97 1.25
N PHE A 474 -13.01 4.27 1.46
CA PHE A 474 -11.93 5.05 0.88
C PHE A 474 -10.69 4.94 1.77
N LEU A 475 -9.93 3.88 1.58
CA LEU A 475 -8.63 3.72 2.22
C LEU A 475 -7.65 4.69 1.56
N SER A 476 -7.06 5.58 2.36
CA SER A 476 -6.15 6.62 1.88
C SER A 476 -4.89 6.05 1.24
N GLN A 477 -4.12 6.92 0.61
CA GLN A 477 -2.73 6.65 0.32
C GLN A 477 -1.94 6.42 1.63
N HIS A 478 -0.81 5.75 1.50
CA HIS A 478 0.16 5.67 2.58
C HIS A 478 0.57 7.07 3.04
N ILE A 479 0.38 7.37 4.31
CA ILE A 479 0.76 8.64 4.93
C ILE A 479 2.20 8.57 5.46
N GLY A 480 2.55 7.48 6.13
CA GLY A 480 3.84 7.27 6.77
C GLY A 480 3.72 7.04 8.27
N ASP A 481 4.85 7.14 8.96
CA ASP A 481 4.90 6.95 10.40
C ASP A 481 4.53 8.26 11.12
N LEU A 482 3.45 8.25 11.92
CA LEU A 482 2.92 9.42 12.63
C LEU A 482 3.70 9.71 13.90
N GLU A 483 5.02 9.96 13.77
CA GLU A 483 5.93 10.20 14.88
C GLU A 483 6.43 11.65 14.96
N ASN A 484 6.10 12.49 13.97
CA ASN A 484 6.53 13.87 13.88
C ASN A 484 5.40 14.81 13.44
N LEU A 485 5.63 16.12 13.59
CA LEU A 485 4.63 17.14 13.28
C LEU A 485 4.32 17.21 11.77
N GLU A 486 5.33 17.10 10.94
CA GLU A 486 5.21 17.20 9.48
C GLU A 486 4.30 16.10 8.91
N THR A 487 4.43 14.87 9.43
CA THR A 487 3.56 13.76 9.04
C THR A 487 2.16 13.92 9.59
N LEU A 488 1.99 14.47 10.81
CA LEU A 488 0.67 14.76 11.36
C LEU A 488 -0.06 15.85 10.55
N GLU A 489 0.61 16.94 10.20
CA GLU A 489 0.04 18.00 9.35
C GLU A 489 -0.35 17.45 7.95
N HIS A 490 0.48 16.57 7.39
CA HIS A 490 0.17 15.88 6.14
C HIS A 490 -1.06 14.97 6.29
N TYR A 491 -1.17 14.25 7.40
CA TYR A 491 -2.31 13.41 7.74
C TYR A 491 -3.61 14.23 7.82
N GLU A 492 -3.63 15.29 8.64
CA GLU A 492 -4.79 16.17 8.83
C GLU A 492 -5.24 16.81 7.51
N THR A 493 -4.28 17.30 6.71
CA THR A 493 -4.55 17.86 5.38
C THR A 493 -5.16 16.81 4.45
N SER A 494 -4.65 15.57 4.48
CA SER A 494 -5.13 14.48 3.64
C SER A 494 -6.56 14.05 4.02
N VAL A 495 -6.88 13.97 5.32
CA VAL A 495 -8.25 13.72 5.80
C VAL A 495 -9.20 14.79 5.26
N ALA A 496 -8.88 16.07 5.44
CA ALA A 496 -9.72 17.17 4.96
C ALA A 496 -9.92 17.16 3.44
N VAL A 497 -8.90 16.78 2.66
CA VAL A 497 -9.01 16.62 1.21
C VAL A 497 -10.00 15.52 0.84
N TYR A 498 -9.94 14.36 1.51
CA TYR A 498 -10.87 13.26 1.24
C TYR A 498 -12.30 13.59 1.66
N GLU A 499 -12.50 14.20 2.84
CA GLU A 499 -13.83 14.68 3.29
C GLU A 499 -14.44 15.63 2.28
N LYS A 500 -13.68 16.63 1.84
CA LYS A 500 -14.12 17.57 0.80
C LYS A 500 -14.42 16.87 -0.52
N MET A 501 -13.52 16.02 -1.00
CA MET A 501 -13.61 15.37 -2.32
C MET A 501 -14.81 14.42 -2.39
N PHE A 502 -15.03 13.60 -1.38
CA PHE A 502 -16.10 12.61 -1.35
C PHE A 502 -17.36 13.09 -0.64
N ARG A 503 -17.42 14.37 -0.26
CA ARG A 503 -18.58 14.97 0.44
C ARG A 503 -18.93 14.17 1.68
N LEU A 504 -17.95 13.97 2.56
CA LEU A 504 -18.06 13.17 3.78
C LEU A 504 -18.14 14.07 5.01
N GLU A 505 -19.07 13.73 5.89
CA GLU A 505 -19.24 14.29 7.23
C GLU A 505 -19.32 13.10 8.22
N PRO A 506 -18.18 12.57 8.68
CA PRO A 506 -18.17 11.38 9.52
C PRO A 506 -19.00 11.55 10.78
N GLU A 507 -19.86 10.56 11.06
CA GLU A 507 -20.68 10.47 12.26
C GLU A 507 -20.00 9.61 13.33
N VAL A 508 -19.17 8.65 12.88
CA VAL A 508 -18.50 7.66 13.73
C VAL A 508 -16.99 7.78 13.54
N VAL A 509 -16.25 7.66 14.63
CA VAL A 509 -14.77 7.67 14.60
C VAL A 509 -14.23 6.35 15.15
N GLY A 510 -13.49 5.59 14.31
CA GLY A 510 -12.75 4.40 14.70
C GLY A 510 -11.29 4.74 14.99
N TYR A 511 -10.71 4.18 16.06
CA TYR A 511 -9.32 4.46 16.44
C TYR A 511 -8.68 3.28 17.17
N ASP A 512 -7.34 3.25 17.23
CA ASP A 512 -6.57 2.20 17.90
C ASP A 512 -6.66 2.31 19.43
N LEU A 513 -6.56 1.19 20.13
CA LEU A 513 -6.54 1.14 21.59
C LEU A 513 -5.29 1.78 22.21
N HIS A 514 -4.20 1.93 21.46
CA HIS A 514 -2.96 2.47 21.99
C HIS A 514 -3.11 3.96 22.36
N PRO A 515 -2.99 4.36 23.65
CA PRO A 515 -3.37 5.70 24.10
C PRO A 515 -2.39 6.79 23.64
N GLU A 516 -1.14 6.40 23.32
CA GLU A 516 -0.10 7.38 22.97
C GLU A 516 0.03 7.62 21.47
N TYR A 517 -0.61 6.83 20.60
CA TYR A 517 -0.58 7.06 19.17
C TYR A 517 -1.13 8.43 18.79
N LEU A 518 -0.43 9.16 17.91
CA LEU A 518 -0.92 10.47 17.44
C LEU A 518 -2.25 10.32 16.69
N ALA A 519 -2.46 9.23 15.96
CA ALA A 519 -3.76 8.91 15.35
C ALA A 519 -4.88 8.77 16.39
N THR A 520 -4.61 8.13 17.52
CA THR A 520 -5.57 8.00 18.64
C THR A 520 -5.86 9.37 19.29
N LYS A 521 -4.83 10.17 19.55
CA LYS A 521 -4.98 11.52 20.11
C LYS A 521 -5.78 12.42 19.17
N PHE A 522 -5.52 12.37 17.87
CA PHE A 522 -6.32 13.05 16.86
C PHE A 522 -7.78 12.62 16.92
N ALA A 523 -8.08 11.31 16.90
CA ALA A 523 -9.44 10.78 16.97
C ALA A 523 -10.20 11.25 18.22
N LEU A 524 -9.53 11.25 19.36
CA LEU A 524 -10.14 11.66 20.63
C LEU A 524 -10.42 13.16 20.69
N ALA A 525 -9.67 13.99 19.96
CA ALA A 525 -9.88 15.43 19.87
C ALA A 525 -11.01 15.84 18.91
N LEU A 526 -11.46 14.94 18.01
CA LEU A 526 -12.55 15.22 17.08
C LEU A 526 -13.90 15.44 17.80
N PRO A 527 -14.82 16.22 17.22
CA PRO A 527 -16.08 16.61 17.88
C PRO A 527 -17.16 15.53 17.92
N GLN A 528 -17.00 14.43 17.16
CA GLN A 528 -17.99 13.37 17.05
C GLN A 528 -18.24 12.68 18.41
N ASP A 529 -19.52 12.46 18.76
CA ASP A 529 -19.91 11.80 20.01
C ASP A 529 -19.68 10.28 19.94
N GLU A 530 -19.87 9.67 18.75
CA GLU A 530 -19.70 8.24 18.58
C GLU A 530 -18.24 7.89 18.20
N LYS A 531 -17.47 7.46 19.20
CA LYS A 531 -16.10 7.00 19.07
C LYS A 531 -15.99 5.54 19.44
N VAL A 532 -15.31 4.75 18.62
CA VAL A 532 -15.14 3.30 18.79
C VAL A 532 -13.66 2.97 18.84
N ALA A 533 -13.21 2.53 20.00
CA ALA A 533 -11.86 1.97 20.16
C ALA A 533 -11.85 0.56 19.57
N VAL A 534 -10.90 0.26 18.71
CA VAL A 534 -10.77 -1.02 18.01
C VAL A 534 -9.43 -1.65 18.35
N GLN A 535 -9.46 -2.90 18.80
CA GLN A 535 -8.24 -3.65 19.09
C GLN A 535 -7.44 -3.88 17.80
N HIS A 536 -6.14 -3.60 17.86
CA HIS A 536 -5.22 -3.56 16.73
C HIS A 536 -5.24 -4.83 15.86
N HIS A 537 -5.06 -6.00 16.49
CA HIS A 537 -5.00 -7.28 15.75
C HIS A 537 -6.38 -7.74 15.24
N HIS A 538 -7.47 -7.35 15.92
CA HIS A 538 -8.81 -7.52 15.39
C HIS A 538 -9.02 -6.66 14.15
N ALA A 539 -8.54 -5.42 14.15
CA ALA A 539 -8.60 -4.56 12.96
C ALA A 539 -7.85 -5.16 11.76
N HIS A 540 -6.68 -5.77 11.97
CA HIS A 540 -5.97 -6.50 10.93
C HIS A 540 -6.82 -7.61 10.30
N ILE A 541 -7.48 -8.44 11.12
CA ILE A 541 -8.35 -9.52 10.63
C ILE A 541 -9.61 -8.96 9.97
N ALA A 542 -10.24 -7.94 10.55
CA ALA A 542 -11.43 -7.30 9.99
C ALA A 542 -11.15 -6.69 8.60
N ALA A 543 -9.98 -6.07 8.40
CA ALA A 543 -9.56 -5.59 7.08
C ALA A 543 -9.52 -6.72 6.04
N ARG A 544 -9.06 -7.91 6.43
CA ARG A 544 -9.03 -9.09 5.57
C ARG A 544 -10.42 -9.61 5.24
N LEU A 545 -11.31 -9.65 6.24
CA LEU A 545 -12.71 -10.03 6.03
C LEU A 545 -13.39 -9.11 5.02
N VAL A 546 -13.24 -7.80 5.19
CA VAL A 546 -13.81 -6.79 4.27
C VAL A 546 -13.26 -6.95 2.86
N GLU A 547 -11.94 -7.09 2.69
CA GLU A 547 -11.34 -7.25 1.37
C GLU A 547 -11.86 -8.50 0.64
N CYS A 548 -12.16 -9.56 1.40
CA CYS A 548 -12.71 -10.80 0.86
C CYS A 548 -14.26 -10.80 0.78
N GLY A 549 -14.93 -9.69 1.14
CA GLY A 549 -16.38 -9.56 1.11
C GLY A 549 -17.10 -10.48 2.12
N ARG A 550 -16.48 -10.76 3.28
CA ARG A 550 -17.00 -11.70 4.29
C ARG A 550 -17.45 -11.00 5.55
N GLU A 551 -18.50 -11.55 6.18
CA GLU A 551 -19.05 -11.09 7.46
C GLU A 551 -19.15 -12.23 8.50
N ASP A 552 -18.93 -13.48 8.08
CA ASP A 552 -19.05 -14.65 8.92
C ASP A 552 -17.83 -14.82 9.83
N ALA A 553 -18.02 -15.57 10.93
CA ALA A 553 -16.97 -15.86 11.87
C ALA A 553 -15.86 -16.73 11.26
N VAL A 554 -14.61 -16.38 11.55
CA VAL A 554 -13.40 -17.06 11.05
C VAL A 554 -12.41 -17.34 12.17
N ILE A 555 -11.41 -18.16 11.87
CA ILE A 555 -10.20 -18.26 12.67
C ILE A 555 -9.26 -17.13 12.21
N GLY A 556 -9.03 -16.12 13.05
CA GLY A 556 -8.11 -15.04 12.78
C GLY A 556 -6.72 -15.37 13.31
N VAL A 557 -5.70 -15.40 12.46
CA VAL A 557 -4.30 -15.56 12.84
C VAL A 557 -3.61 -14.22 12.62
N SER A 558 -3.31 -13.51 13.72
CA SER A 558 -2.64 -12.21 13.66
C SER A 558 -1.21 -12.33 14.19
N MET A 559 -0.23 -12.22 13.27
CA MET A 559 1.20 -12.26 13.61
C MET A 559 1.83 -10.90 13.27
N ASP A 560 2.28 -10.21 14.32
CA ASP A 560 2.69 -8.83 14.20
C ASP A 560 3.94 -8.48 14.99
N GLY A 561 4.43 -7.27 14.74
CA GLY A 561 5.50 -6.65 15.49
C GLY A 561 5.08 -6.33 16.92
N LEU A 562 4.15 -5.41 17.08
CA LEU A 562 3.56 -5.01 18.36
C LEU A 562 2.19 -4.35 18.12
N GLY A 563 1.22 -4.66 18.96
CA GLY A 563 -0.06 -3.97 19.05
C GLY A 563 -0.54 -3.94 20.50
N TYR A 564 -1.40 -2.98 20.83
CA TYR A 564 -1.88 -2.81 22.20
C TYR A 564 -3.04 -3.78 22.50
N GLY A 565 -2.87 -4.59 23.53
CA GLY A 565 -3.87 -5.56 23.99
C GLY A 565 -4.91 -4.96 24.91
N ASP A 566 -6.07 -5.64 25.05
CA ASP A 566 -7.15 -5.26 25.99
C ASP A 566 -6.70 -5.26 27.45
N ASP A 567 -5.69 -6.09 27.74
CA ASP A 567 -5.08 -6.26 29.07
C ASP A 567 -3.96 -5.24 29.35
N GLY A 568 -3.74 -4.30 28.44
CA GLY A 568 -2.66 -3.30 28.54
C GLY A 568 -1.27 -3.85 28.26
N ARG A 569 -1.16 -5.08 27.72
CA ARG A 569 0.10 -5.71 27.32
C ARG A 569 0.37 -5.52 25.84
N LEU A 570 1.59 -5.84 25.43
CA LEU A 570 2.02 -5.76 24.05
C LEU A 570 1.74 -7.10 23.35
N TRP A 571 0.76 -7.14 22.49
CA TRP A 571 0.42 -8.34 21.70
C TRP A 571 1.19 -8.36 20.37
N GLY A 572 1.13 -9.52 19.64
CA GLY A 572 1.73 -9.67 18.31
C GLY A 572 1.86 -11.13 17.84
N GLY A 573 1.24 -12.09 18.57
CA GLY A 573 1.24 -13.51 18.19
C GLY A 573 -0.04 -14.19 18.62
N GLU A 574 -1.20 -13.75 18.11
CA GLU A 574 -2.54 -14.11 18.58
C GLU A 574 -3.31 -14.94 17.57
N VAL A 575 -4.12 -15.85 18.08
CA VAL A 575 -5.14 -16.54 17.31
C VAL A 575 -6.52 -16.26 17.93
N PHE A 576 -7.43 -15.86 17.07
CA PHE A 576 -8.79 -15.47 17.44
C PHE A 576 -9.84 -16.39 16.82
N VAL A 577 -11.03 -16.41 17.42
CA VAL A 577 -12.29 -16.64 16.72
C VAL A 577 -12.97 -15.28 16.67
N CYS A 578 -13.24 -14.76 15.48
CA CYS A 578 -13.70 -13.38 15.31
C CYS A 578 -14.56 -13.18 14.06
N ASP A 579 -15.32 -12.09 14.07
CA ASP A 579 -16.05 -11.52 12.94
C ASP A 579 -15.87 -9.98 12.92
N LEU A 580 -16.69 -9.25 12.19
CA LEU A 580 -16.63 -7.77 12.13
C LEU A 580 -17.18 -7.07 13.38
N LEU A 581 -17.81 -7.81 14.33
CA LEU A 581 -18.41 -7.25 15.54
C LEU A 581 -17.61 -7.50 16.80
N GLY A 582 -16.69 -8.48 16.76
CA GLY A 582 -15.90 -8.82 17.93
C GLY A 582 -14.98 -10.01 17.72
N TYR A 583 -14.22 -10.29 18.74
CA TYR A 583 -13.26 -11.38 18.73
C TYR A 583 -13.15 -12.04 20.11
N ARG A 584 -12.62 -13.26 20.10
CA ARG A 584 -12.17 -13.98 21.29
C ARG A 584 -10.77 -14.51 21.03
N ARG A 585 -9.83 -14.14 21.87
CA ARG A 585 -8.46 -14.66 21.87
C ARG A 585 -8.50 -16.13 22.33
N VAL A 586 -8.10 -17.07 21.49
CA VAL A 586 -8.17 -18.51 21.77
C VAL A 586 -6.81 -19.14 21.99
N ALA A 587 -5.76 -18.53 21.41
CA ALA A 587 -4.38 -18.90 21.67
C ALA A 587 -3.45 -17.70 21.45
N TYR A 588 -2.25 -17.78 22.05
CA TYR A 588 -1.21 -16.76 21.89
C TYR A 588 0.19 -17.32 22.16
N LEU A 589 1.22 -16.63 21.66
CA LEU A 589 2.61 -16.90 22.02
C LEU A 589 2.85 -16.57 23.49
N GLU A 590 3.69 -17.35 24.14
CA GLU A 590 4.09 -17.14 25.53
C GLU A 590 4.52 -15.70 25.81
N GLU A 591 4.03 -15.14 26.92
CA GLU A 591 4.38 -13.78 27.33
C GLU A 591 5.83 -13.72 27.81
N LEU A 592 6.66 -12.93 27.13
CA LEU A 592 8.08 -12.81 27.42
C LEU A 592 8.48 -11.33 27.60
N PRO A 593 9.49 -11.05 28.44
CA PRO A 593 9.90 -9.67 28.73
C PRO A 593 10.58 -9.01 27.53
N LEU A 594 10.33 -7.71 27.34
CA LEU A 594 11.00 -6.86 26.36
C LEU A 594 11.95 -5.89 27.11
N PRO A 595 13.20 -6.32 27.44
CA PRO A 595 14.07 -5.59 28.35
C PRO A 595 14.63 -4.31 27.75
N GLY A 596 14.10 -3.17 28.20
CA GLY A 596 14.38 -1.84 27.69
C GLY A 596 13.28 -1.25 26.81
N GLY A 597 12.15 -1.94 26.62
CA GLY A 597 11.06 -1.47 25.78
C GLY A 597 11.52 -1.22 24.34
N ALA A 598 11.40 0.00 23.83
CA ALA A 598 11.83 0.39 22.48
C ALA A 598 13.30 0.02 22.18
N ALA A 599 14.21 0.16 23.17
CA ALA A 599 15.62 -0.21 23.00
C ALA A 599 15.82 -1.71 22.70
N ALA A 600 14.88 -2.59 23.08
CA ALA A 600 14.95 -4.01 22.74
C ALA A 600 14.49 -4.29 21.31
N ILE A 601 13.71 -3.39 20.71
CA ILE A 601 13.33 -3.43 19.28
C ILE A 601 14.52 -2.98 18.44
N GLU A 602 15.12 -1.85 18.77
CA GLU A 602 16.30 -1.28 18.08
C GLU A 602 17.54 -2.18 18.20
N LYS A 603 17.62 -2.93 19.31
CA LYS A 603 18.74 -3.81 19.65
C LYS A 603 18.28 -5.24 19.92
N PRO A 604 17.98 -6.02 18.86
CA PRO A 604 17.47 -7.40 18.94
C PRO A 604 18.26 -8.33 19.86
N TRP A 605 19.56 -8.09 20.07
CA TRP A 605 20.36 -8.85 21.01
C TRP A 605 19.81 -8.81 22.46
N ARG A 606 19.13 -7.71 22.84
CA ARG A 606 18.52 -7.58 24.17
C ARG A 606 17.35 -8.54 24.33
N THR A 607 16.50 -8.64 23.30
CA THR A 607 15.38 -9.59 23.24
C THR A 607 15.92 -11.02 23.23
N ALA A 608 16.93 -11.30 22.41
CA ALA A 608 17.57 -12.62 22.30
C ALA A 608 18.12 -13.11 23.65
N LEU A 609 18.88 -12.28 24.36
CA LEU A 609 19.43 -12.58 25.66
C LEU A 609 18.34 -12.71 26.72
N GLY A 610 17.40 -11.77 26.74
CA GLY A 610 16.31 -11.69 27.71
C GLY A 610 15.37 -12.91 27.62
N TRP A 611 15.00 -13.31 26.42
CA TRP A 611 14.12 -14.48 26.21
C TRP A 611 14.86 -15.79 26.53
N SER A 612 16.14 -15.89 26.17
CA SER A 612 16.95 -17.07 26.57
C SER A 612 17.03 -17.21 28.09
N TYR A 613 17.17 -16.08 28.82
CA TYR A 613 17.17 -16.07 30.29
C TYR A 613 15.78 -16.41 30.86
N ALA A 614 14.73 -15.76 30.37
CA ALA A 614 13.37 -15.99 30.87
C ALA A 614 12.89 -17.43 30.66
N LEU A 615 13.26 -18.06 29.55
CA LEU A 615 12.84 -19.41 29.17
C LEU A 615 13.71 -20.53 29.78
N LEU A 616 15.01 -20.31 29.91
CA LEU A 616 15.99 -21.38 30.26
C LEU A 616 16.86 -21.01 31.46
N GLY A 617 16.61 -19.90 32.14
CA GLY A 617 17.37 -19.46 33.32
C GLY A 617 18.82 -19.11 33.01
N GLU A 618 19.70 -19.32 33.99
CA GLU A 618 21.13 -19.00 33.89
C GLU A 618 21.85 -19.79 32.78
N ASP A 619 21.41 -21.02 32.47
CA ASP A 619 21.98 -21.79 31.36
C ASP A 619 21.68 -21.08 30.02
N GLY A 620 20.43 -20.70 29.81
CA GLY A 620 20.04 -19.94 28.60
C GLY A 620 20.77 -18.63 28.46
N LEU A 621 20.90 -17.87 29.56
CA LEU A 621 21.65 -16.61 29.59
C LEU A 621 23.12 -16.82 29.14
N GLY A 622 23.81 -17.83 29.76
CA GLY A 622 25.20 -18.13 29.47
C GLY A 622 25.44 -18.58 28.02
N ARG A 623 24.54 -19.41 27.48
CA ARG A 623 24.60 -19.90 26.09
C ARG A 623 24.38 -18.78 25.11
N ALA A 624 23.32 -17.98 25.29
CA ALA A 624 23.02 -16.83 24.45
C ALA A 624 24.16 -15.78 24.45
N ALA A 625 24.70 -15.47 25.63
CA ALA A 625 25.84 -14.54 25.77
C ALA A 625 27.06 -14.97 24.96
N ARG A 626 27.40 -16.27 24.98
CA ARG A 626 28.52 -16.84 24.18
C ARG A 626 28.26 -16.70 22.68
N LEU A 627 27.05 -17.05 22.22
CA LEU A 627 26.66 -16.94 20.80
C LEU A 627 26.68 -15.51 20.32
N LEU A 628 26.07 -14.59 21.05
CA LEU A 628 26.02 -13.18 20.71
C LEU A 628 27.41 -12.55 20.58
N ARG A 629 28.37 -12.97 21.40
CA ARG A 629 29.77 -12.52 21.29
C ARG A 629 30.55 -13.16 20.15
N SER A 630 30.35 -14.47 19.93
CA SER A 630 31.14 -15.21 18.94
C SER A 630 30.70 -15.02 17.50
N ARG A 631 29.46 -14.64 17.28
CA ARG A 631 28.84 -14.51 15.93
C ARG A 631 28.65 -13.08 15.47
N ALA A 632 28.91 -12.09 16.32
CA ALA A 632 28.68 -10.67 15.99
C ALA A 632 29.74 -10.11 15.04
N ALA A 633 29.25 -9.37 14.03
CA ALA A 633 30.12 -8.52 13.20
C ALA A 633 30.51 -7.20 13.92
N ALA A 634 29.68 -6.68 14.83
CA ALA A 634 29.85 -5.55 15.77
C ALA A 634 28.49 -5.24 16.44
N PRO A 635 28.36 -4.51 17.56
CA PRO A 635 29.40 -4.10 18.49
C PRO A 635 29.78 -5.23 19.46
N VAL A 636 30.95 -5.10 20.12
CA VAL A 636 31.38 -6.03 21.16
C VAL A 636 30.55 -5.79 22.42
N LEU A 637 29.67 -6.72 22.77
CA LEU A 637 28.82 -6.67 23.97
C LEU A 637 29.64 -6.98 25.23
N ALA A 638 29.57 -6.10 26.22
CA ALA A 638 30.26 -6.23 27.50
C ALA A 638 29.47 -7.08 28.52
N ASP A 639 30.11 -7.54 29.60
CA ASP A 639 29.41 -8.25 30.67
C ASP A 639 28.39 -7.37 31.39
N GLU A 640 28.66 -6.07 31.47
CA GLU A 640 27.77 -5.07 32.02
C GLU A 640 26.47 -4.98 31.28
N ASP A 641 26.50 -5.06 29.95
CA ASP A 641 25.29 -5.04 29.08
C ASP A 641 24.36 -6.19 29.41
N PHE A 642 24.91 -7.41 29.59
CA PHE A 642 24.16 -8.60 29.94
C PHE A 642 23.62 -8.54 31.39
N ALA A 643 24.40 -7.99 32.33
CA ALA A 643 23.97 -7.78 33.70
C ALA A 643 22.81 -6.78 33.78
N VAL A 644 22.78 -5.74 32.94
CA VAL A 644 21.67 -4.78 32.85
C VAL A 644 20.40 -5.47 32.39
N VAL A 645 20.41 -6.24 31.29
CA VAL A 645 19.24 -6.96 30.77
C VAL A 645 18.69 -7.92 31.84
N ARG A 646 19.54 -8.72 32.47
CA ARG A 646 19.15 -9.62 33.56
C ARG A 646 18.44 -8.87 34.69
N ARG A 647 19.05 -7.78 35.17
CA ARG A 647 18.49 -6.96 36.28
C ARG A 647 17.15 -6.34 35.92
N GLN A 648 16.96 -5.87 34.67
CA GLN A 648 15.69 -5.35 34.20
C GLN A 648 14.58 -6.41 34.27
N ILE A 649 14.90 -7.66 33.90
CA ILE A 649 13.94 -8.77 33.94
C ILE A 649 13.64 -9.15 35.40
N ASP A 650 14.64 -9.36 36.22
CA ASP A 650 14.49 -9.78 37.62
C ASP A 650 13.69 -8.74 38.44
N ALA A 651 13.86 -7.46 38.13
CA ALA A 651 13.19 -6.37 38.83
C ALA A 651 11.86 -5.91 38.14
N GLY A 652 11.52 -6.45 36.97
CA GLY A 652 10.40 -5.98 36.15
C GLY A 652 10.54 -4.52 35.72
N LEU A 653 11.79 -4.01 35.60
CA LEU A 653 12.04 -2.59 35.36
C LEU A 653 12.20 -2.31 33.87
N ASN A 654 11.28 -1.54 33.30
CA ASN A 654 11.24 -1.23 31.85
C ASN A 654 11.40 -2.51 30.99
N ALA A 655 10.66 -3.54 31.36
CA ALA A 655 10.63 -4.84 30.70
C ALA A 655 9.17 -5.28 30.52
N PRO A 656 8.34 -4.57 29.71
CA PRO A 656 6.96 -4.95 29.48
C PRO A 656 6.89 -6.36 28.89
N LEU A 657 5.80 -7.08 29.19
CA LEU A 657 5.57 -8.40 28.60
C LEU A 657 4.96 -8.28 27.20
N THR A 658 5.40 -9.16 26.31
CA THR A 658 4.92 -9.22 24.94
C THR A 658 4.72 -10.64 24.45
N THR A 659 3.76 -10.83 23.55
CA THR A 659 3.51 -12.08 22.81
C THR A 659 3.95 -11.97 21.35
N SER A 660 4.80 -10.99 21.02
CA SER A 660 5.17 -10.62 19.65
C SER A 660 5.86 -11.73 18.86
N CYS A 661 5.26 -12.11 17.74
CA CYS A 661 5.88 -12.97 16.74
C CYS A 661 7.06 -12.29 16.04
N GLY A 662 6.96 -10.97 15.77
CA GLY A 662 8.06 -10.18 15.21
C GLY A 662 9.31 -10.24 16.11
N ARG A 663 9.13 -10.08 17.42
CA ARG A 663 10.24 -10.19 18.40
C ARG A 663 10.84 -11.59 18.50
N LEU A 664 10.03 -12.64 18.21
CA LEU A 664 10.54 -14.01 18.10
C LEU A 664 11.55 -14.13 16.94
N PHE A 665 11.20 -13.60 15.77
CA PHE A 665 12.12 -13.56 14.63
C PHE A 665 13.37 -12.73 14.93
N ASP A 666 13.23 -11.57 15.56
CA ASP A 666 14.35 -10.71 15.94
C ASP A 666 15.32 -11.41 16.90
N ALA A 667 14.79 -12.08 17.93
CA ALA A 667 15.60 -12.80 18.92
C ALA A 667 16.41 -13.93 18.28
N VAL A 668 15.76 -14.78 17.48
CA VAL A 668 16.42 -15.90 16.82
C VAL A 668 17.43 -15.41 15.78
N ALA A 669 17.12 -14.37 15.03
CA ALA A 669 18.04 -13.78 14.05
C ALA A 669 19.30 -13.19 14.73
N ALA A 670 19.14 -12.51 15.86
CA ALA A 670 20.26 -11.99 16.63
C ALA A 670 21.15 -13.12 17.20
N LEU A 671 20.56 -14.20 17.76
CA LEU A 671 21.30 -15.41 18.20
C LEU A 671 22.08 -16.06 17.05
N ALA A 672 21.47 -16.08 15.85
CA ALA A 672 22.10 -16.62 14.65
C ALA A 672 23.21 -15.71 14.08
N GLY A 673 23.41 -14.53 14.64
CA GLY A 673 24.46 -13.59 14.23
C GLY A 673 24.13 -12.83 12.96
N VAL A 674 22.84 -12.65 12.63
CA VAL A 674 22.42 -11.87 11.47
C VAL A 674 22.72 -10.39 11.67
N ARG A 675 22.22 -9.81 12.78
CA ARG A 675 22.44 -8.41 13.15
C ARG A 675 22.09 -8.19 14.63
N HIS A 676 22.81 -7.30 15.31
CA HIS A 676 22.56 -6.96 16.71
C HIS A 676 21.79 -5.64 16.90
N GLU A 677 21.93 -4.69 15.99
CA GLU A 677 21.25 -3.39 15.99
C GLU A 677 20.61 -3.15 14.63
N ILE A 678 19.41 -2.58 14.60
CA ILE A 678 18.66 -2.28 13.38
C ILE A 678 18.67 -0.78 13.09
N THR A 679 18.49 -0.42 11.84
CA THR A 679 18.39 0.97 11.36
C THR A 679 17.03 1.27 10.72
N TYR A 680 16.19 0.25 10.60
CA TYR A 680 14.77 0.36 10.20
C TYR A 680 13.99 -0.85 10.74
N GLU A 681 12.69 -0.67 10.90
CA GLU A 681 11.78 -1.66 11.46
C GLU A 681 11.82 -3.00 10.69
N GLY A 682 11.87 -4.12 11.41
CA GLY A 682 11.86 -5.48 10.86
C GLY A 682 13.16 -5.90 10.15
N GLN A 683 14.21 -5.06 10.15
CA GLN A 683 15.44 -5.31 9.38
C GLN A 683 16.04 -6.70 9.64
N VAL A 684 16.21 -7.08 10.88
CA VAL A 684 16.89 -8.34 11.21
C VAL A 684 16.03 -9.56 10.83
N ALA A 685 14.72 -9.46 10.95
CA ALA A 685 13.78 -10.51 10.53
C ALA A 685 13.77 -10.67 9.00
N ILE A 686 13.78 -9.56 8.26
CA ILE A 686 13.90 -9.56 6.80
C ILE A 686 15.24 -10.17 6.37
N GLU A 687 16.36 -9.78 6.99
CA GLU A 687 17.67 -10.33 6.66
C GLU A 687 17.78 -11.83 6.99
N LEU A 688 17.08 -12.33 8.04
CA LEU A 688 16.96 -13.76 8.33
C LEU A 688 16.17 -14.47 7.22
N GLU A 689 15.03 -13.93 6.80
CA GLU A 689 14.25 -14.46 5.68
C GLU A 689 15.10 -14.56 4.40
N MET A 690 15.85 -13.49 4.07
CA MET A 690 16.73 -13.48 2.89
C MET A 690 17.82 -14.56 2.92
N ARG A 691 18.25 -15.00 4.07
CA ARG A 691 19.26 -16.07 4.25
C ARG A 691 18.65 -17.47 4.32
N SER A 692 17.34 -17.57 4.62
CA SER A 692 16.66 -18.84 4.83
C SER A 692 16.27 -19.50 3.50
N PRO A 693 16.58 -20.79 3.28
CA PRO A 693 16.00 -21.55 2.18
C PRO A 693 14.52 -21.84 2.45
N ALA A 694 13.77 -22.13 1.41
CA ALA A 694 12.42 -22.65 1.54
C ALA A 694 12.44 -24.07 2.10
N GLY A 695 11.48 -24.38 2.97
CA GLY A 695 11.40 -25.68 3.65
C GLY A 695 12.37 -25.78 4.82
N GLY A 696 11.99 -26.51 5.85
CA GLY A 696 12.77 -26.74 7.05
C GLY A 696 12.03 -27.70 7.98
N GLU A 697 12.76 -28.39 8.85
CA GLU A 697 12.12 -29.18 9.90
C GLU A 697 11.74 -28.24 11.07
N PRO A 698 10.51 -28.32 11.57
CA PRO A 698 10.09 -27.46 12.68
C PRO A 698 10.82 -27.81 13.97
N TYR A 699 11.22 -26.78 14.71
CA TYR A 699 11.70 -26.91 16.05
C TYR A 699 10.58 -27.35 17.01
N PRO A 700 10.92 -28.05 18.11
CA PRO A 700 9.93 -28.44 19.10
C PRO A 700 9.35 -27.23 19.83
N TYR A 701 8.07 -27.25 20.08
CA TYR A 701 7.31 -26.31 20.93
C TYR A 701 6.29 -27.09 21.77
N ALA A 702 5.67 -26.46 22.75
CA ALA A 702 4.56 -27.07 23.47
C ALA A 702 3.30 -26.16 23.38
N LEU A 703 2.13 -26.78 23.31
CA LEU A 703 0.86 -26.07 23.35
C LEU A 703 0.13 -26.44 24.63
N GLU A 704 0.12 -25.53 25.60
CA GLU A 704 -0.51 -25.69 26.91
C GLU A 704 -1.92 -25.11 26.94
N GLY A 705 -2.82 -25.77 27.66
CA GLY A 705 -4.24 -25.38 27.74
C GLY A 705 -5.08 -26.02 26.65
N GLU A 706 -6.38 -25.92 26.81
CA GLU A 706 -7.37 -26.40 25.84
C GLU A 706 -7.99 -25.22 25.12
N VAL A 707 -8.23 -25.38 23.84
CA VAL A 707 -9.06 -24.46 23.07
C VAL A 707 -10.52 -24.81 23.34
N GLU A 708 -11.05 -24.38 24.49
CA GLU A 708 -12.47 -24.56 24.81
C GLU A 708 -13.28 -23.43 24.17
N VAL A 709 -14.13 -23.80 23.24
CA VAL A 709 -14.99 -22.87 22.51
C VAL A 709 -16.48 -23.12 22.82
N ALA A 710 -16.77 -23.67 23.96
CA ALA A 710 -18.16 -23.92 24.41
C ALA A 710 -19.08 -22.66 24.41
N ALA A 711 -18.52 -21.46 24.21
CA ALA A 711 -19.25 -20.19 24.08
C ALA A 711 -19.14 -19.53 22.70
N CYS A 712 -18.42 -20.11 21.70
CA CYS A 712 -18.24 -19.55 20.36
C CYS A 712 -19.13 -20.20 19.30
N ALA A 713 -20.27 -20.74 19.63
CA ALA A 713 -21.31 -20.92 18.63
C ALA A 713 -21.62 -19.52 18.08
N PRO A 714 -21.71 -19.31 16.74
CA PRO A 714 -22.21 -18.06 16.18
C PRO A 714 -23.63 -17.90 16.73
N ARG A 715 -23.79 -17.09 17.77
CA ARG A 715 -25.10 -16.78 18.30
C ARG A 715 -25.80 -15.95 17.25
N ARG A 716 -26.79 -16.51 16.63
CA ARG A 716 -27.79 -15.78 15.85
C ARG A 716 -28.49 -14.79 16.80
N GLY A 717 -27.89 -13.58 16.91
CA GLY A 717 -28.41 -12.52 17.76
C GLY A 717 -27.30 -11.66 18.32
N ALA A 718 -27.11 -10.51 17.67
CA ALA A 718 -25.98 -9.58 17.85
C ALA A 718 -25.89 -8.86 19.22
N GLY A 719 -26.54 -9.33 20.29
CA GLY A 719 -26.74 -8.58 21.55
C GLY A 719 -25.74 -8.79 22.67
N GLU A 720 -24.94 -9.86 22.70
CA GLU A 720 -24.27 -10.26 23.95
C GLU A 720 -22.71 -10.16 23.98
N TRP A 721 -22.06 -9.94 22.82
CA TRP A 721 -20.58 -9.86 22.77
C TRP A 721 -20.01 -8.59 23.43
N VAL A 722 -20.66 -7.44 23.24
CA VAL A 722 -20.19 -6.15 23.78
C VAL A 722 -20.40 -6.03 25.30
N ALA A 723 -21.44 -6.68 25.83
CA ALA A 723 -21.72 -6.63 27.26
C ALA A 723 -20.70 -7.42 28.12
N ALA A 724 -20.14 -8.51 27.59
CA ALA A 724 -19.13 -9.30 28.29
C ALA A 724 -17.78 -8.57 28.41
N HIS A 725 -17.39 -7.78 27.41
CA HIS A 725 -16.10 -7.07 27.40
C HIS A 725 -16.13 -5.70 28.08
N ALA A 726 -17.24 -4.96 28.01
CA ALA A 726 -17.43 -3.75 28.80
C ALA A 726 -17.54 -4.05 30.32
N ALA A 727 -18.01 -5.23 30.69
CA ALA A 727 -18.06 -5.69 32.08
C ALA A 727 -16.67 -6.09 32.62
N HIS A 728 -15.74 -6.53 31.75
CA HIS A 728 -14.37 -6.91 32.17
C HIS A 728 -13.50 -5.71 32.60
N ALA A 729 -13.68 -4.53 31.97
CA ALA A 729 -12.98 -3.31 32.37
C ALA A 729 -13.50 -2.75 33.72
N ALA A 730 -14.69 -3.16 34.16
CA ALA A 730 -15.34 -2.64 35.37
C ALA A 730 -15.35 -3.61 36.57
N HIS A 731 -15.10 -4.92 36.40
CA HIS A 731 -15.29 -5.91 37.44
C HIS A 731 -14.18 -6.99 37.47
N ALA A 732 -13.04 -6.62 37.96
CA ALA A 732 -12.05 -7.57 38.48
C ALA A 732 -12.48 -8.02 39.89
N GLY A 733 -13.63 -8.68 40.04
CA GLY A 733 -14.05 -9.05 41.38
C GLY A 733 -15.32 -9.83 41.57
N GLU A 734 -15.88 -10.59 40.62
CA GLU A 734 -16.93 -11.54 40.96
C GLU A 734 -16.79 -12.88 40.22
N ALA A 735 -16.55 -13.93 41.00
CA ALA A 735 -16.43 -15.33 40.57
C ALA A 735 -17.81 -15.88 40.14
N GLY A 736 -17.96 -16.26 38.86
CA GLY A 736 -19.22 -16.90 38.44
C GLY A 736 -19.28 -17.25 36.95
N ALA A 737 -18.38 -17.95 36.42
CA ALA A 737 -18.28 -18.89 35.29
C ALA A 737 -16.81 -19.03 34.96
N ARG A 738 -16.24 -20.22 35.05
CA ARG A 738 -14.84 -20.44 34.67
C ARG A 738 -14.70 -20.20 33.16
N GLU A 739 -14.36 -18.99 32.78
CA GLU A 739 -13.77 -18.76 31.45
C GLU A 739 -12.44 -19.51 31.40
N THR A 740 -12.33 -20.48 30.50
CA THR A 740 -11.07 -21.19 30.29
C THR A 740 -10.07 -20.20 29.66
N ALA A 741 -8.88 -20.15 30.25
CA ALA A 741 -7.78 -19.33 29.74
C ALA A 741 -7.41 -19.77 28.31
N PRO A 742 -7.06 -18.81 27.41
CA PRO A 742 -6.57 -19.15 26.08
C PRO A 742 -5.36 -20.09 26.12
N ALA A 743 -5.20 -20.92 25.09
CA ALA A 743 -4.05 -21.81 24.99
C ALA A 743 -2.75 -20.99 24.80
N VAL A 744 -1.66 -21.47 25.38
CA VAL A 744 -0.34 -20.79 25.31
C VAL A 744 0.65 -21.63 24.51
N ILE A 745 1.28 -21.02 23.50
CA ILE A 745 2.36 -21.62 22.73
C ILE A 745 3.66 -21.35 23.48
N ARG A 746 4.24 -22.41 24.08
CA ARG A 746 5.47 -22.36 24.90
C ARG A 746 6.71 -22.46 24.02
N LEU A 747 7.66 -21.56 24.21
CA LEU A 747 8.85 -21.37 23.36
C LEU A 747 10.13 -21.96 23.97
N ALA A 748 10.13 -22.43 25.23
CA ALA A 748 11.33 -22.97 25.86
C ALA A 748 11.96 -24.14 25.07
N PRO A 749 11.19 -25.12 24.54
CA PRO A 749 11.78 -26.20 23.73
C PRO A 749 12.43 -25.68 22.43
N LEU A 750 11.82 -24.69 21.77
CA LEU A 750 12.34 -24.05 20.56
C LEU A 750 13.67 -23.36 20.86
N PHE A 751 13.73 -22.53 21.90
CA PHE A 751 14.96 -21.83 22.26
C PHE A 751 16.08 -22.78 22.63
N ALA A 752 15.79 -23.85 23.37
CA ALA A 752 16.78 -24.87 23.71
C ALA A 752 17.38 -25.56 22.48
N ALA A 753 16.55 -25.90 21.49
CA ALA A 753 16.97 -26.51 20.23
C ALA A 753 17.75 -25.53 19.34
N VAL A 754 17.27 -24.30 19.16
CA VAL A 754 17.95 -23.23 18.39
C VAL A 754 19.34 -22.96 18.96
N LEU A 755 19.47 -22.81 20.30
CA LEU A 755 20.77 -22.64 20.95
C LEU A 755 21.68 -23.85 20.70
N GLY A 756 21.14 -25.09 20.76
CA GLY A 756 21.89 -26.31 20.48
C GLY A 756 22.43 -26.36 19.05
N ASP A 757 21.60 -26.06 18.06
CA ASP A 757 22.01 -26.05 16.66
C ASP A 757 23.07 -24.97 16.39
N LEU A 758 22.88 -23.79 16.95
CA LEU A 758 23.84 -22.69 16.80
C LEU A 758 25.19 -23.03 17.47
N GLU A 759 25.22 -23.69 18.64
CA GLU A 759 26.43 -24.17 19.30
C GLU A 759 27.12 -25.29 18.50
N ALA A 760 26.33 -26.08 17.77
CA ALA A 760 26.84 -27.12 16.84
C ALA A 760 27.35 -26.53 15.50
N GLY A 761 27.21 -25.21 15.30
CA GLY A 761 27.72 -24.52 14.11
C GLY A 761 26.72 -24.37 12.96
N ALA A 762 25.42 -24.58 13.19
CA ALA A 762 24.41 -24.39 12.16
C ALA A 762 24.46 -22.98 11.58
N ALA A 763 24.22 -22.89 10.27
CA ALA A 763 24.14 -21.61 9.56
C ALA A 763 22.83 -20.86 9.90
N ALA A 764 22.86 -19.53 9.90
CA ALA A 764 21.70 -18.70 10.20
C ALA A 764 20.49 -19.02 9.30
N GLY A 765 20.72 -19.31 8.02
CA GLY A 765 19.66 -19.68 7.08
C GLY A 765 18.96 -21.00 7.43
N ALA A 766 19.70 -22.01 7.90
CA ALA A 766 19.11 -23.29 8.33
C ALA A 766 18.23 -23.10 9.57
N VAL A 767 18.72 -22.31 10.56
CA VAL A 767 17.93 -21.95 11.75
C VAL A 767 16.70 -21.14 11.37
N GLY A 768 16.84 -20.19 10.45
CA GLY A 768 15.71 -19.41 9.94
C GLY A 768 14.66 -20.29 9.26
N ALA A 769 15.05 -21.24 8.40
CA ALA A 769 14.12 -22.18 7.77
C ALA A 769 13.35 -23.02 8.80
N GLY A 770 14.04 -23.54 9.83
CA GLY A 770 13.42 -24.25 10.96
C GLY A 770 12.42 -23.37 11.73
N LEU A 771 12.77 -22.09 11.98
CA LEU A 771 11.88 -21.14 12.64
C LEU A 771 10.59 -20.90 11.84
N HIS A 772 10.71 -20.63 10.51
CA HIS A 772 9.54 -20.45 9.64
C HIS A 772 8.63 -21.69 9.66
N ALA A 773 9.20 -22.86 9.54
CA ALA A 773 8.46 -24.12 9.63
C ALA A 773 7.77 -24.31 10.99
N THR A 774 8.43 -23.89 12.10
CA THR A 774 7.87 -23.96 13.45
C THR A 774 6.64 -23.06 13.60
N VAL A 775 6.73 -21.81 13.11
CA VAL A 775 5.58 -20.89 13.18
C VAL A 775 4.41 -21.45 12.37
N ALA A 776 4.65 -21.98 11.17
CA ALA A 776 3.63 -22.62 10.35
C ALA A 776 3.00 -23.85 11.06
N ALA A 777 3.82 -24.65 11.75
CA ALA A 777 3.37 -25.83 12.49
C ALA A 777 2.45 -25.48 13.66
N PHE A 778 2.84 -24.51 14.52
CA PHE A 778 1.96 -24.17 15.65
C PHE A 778 0.69 -23.43 15.20
N VAL A 779 0.73 -22.63 14.11
CA VAL A 779 -0.47 -22.04 13.51
C VAL A 779 -1.44 -23.14 13.07
N LEU A 780 -0.95 -24.17 12.38
CA LEU A 780 -1.77 -25.29 11.95
C LEU A 780 -2.36 -26.06 13.15
N ASP A 781 -1.56 -26.35 14.19
CA ASP A 781 -2.02 -27.08 15.37
C ASP A 781 -3.11 -26.33 16.14
N VAL A 782 -2.96 -25.01 16.29
CA VAL A 782 -3.99 -24.16 16.90
C VAL A 782 -5.26 -24.15 16.04
N CYS A 783 -5.14 -23.95 14.71
CA CYS A 783 -6.28 -23.94 13.80
C CYS A 783 -7.04 -25.28 13.84
N ARG A 784 -6.34 -26.42 13.88
CA ARG A 784 -6.97 -27.76 14.05
C ARG A 784 -7.78 -27.87 15.34
N ARG A 785 -7.23 -27.38 16.48
CA ARG A 785 -7.95 -27.39 17.78
C ARG A 785 -9.18 -26.48 17.71
N VAL A 786 -9.06 -25.28 17.13
CA VAL A 786 -10.19 -24.38 16.94
C VAL A 786 -11.25 -25.03 16.06
N ARG A 787 -10.86 -25.61 14.91
CA ARG A 787 -11.80 -26.34 14.04
C ARG A 787 -12.51 -27.48 14.75
N ALA A 788 -11.79 -28.26 15.53
CA ALA A 788 -12.37 -29.36 16.30
C ALA A 788 -13.42 -28.87 17.32
N ALA A 789 -13.19 -27.70 17.91
CA ALA A 789 -14.08 -27.13 18.93
C ALA A 789 -15.26 -26.33 18.31
N THR A 790 -15.10 -25.70 17.13
CA THR A 790 -16.09 -24.75 16.56
C THR A 790 -16.72 -25.21 15.27
N GLY A 791 -16.06 -26.09 14.52
CA GLY A 791 -16.39 -26.41 13.13
C GLY A 791 -15.92 -25.38 12.09
N LEU A 792 -15.26 -24.27 12.51
CA LEU A 792 -14.75 -23.25 11.58
C LEU A 792 -13.58 -23.82 10.76
N SER A 793 -13.61 -23.58 9.45
CA SER A 793 -12.60 -24.04 8.49
C SER A 793 -12.02 -22.91 7.62
N VAL A 794 -12.43 -21.66 7.89
CA VAL A 794 -11.89 -20.47 7.22
C VAL A 794 -10.86 -19.80 8.13
N VAL A 795 -9.68 -19.53 7.60
CA VAL A 795 -8.56 -18.89 8.32
C VAL A 795 -8.23 -17.56 7.64
N ALA A 796 -8.30 -16.46 8.38
CA ALA A 796 -7.85 -15.15 7.94
C ALA A 796 -6.47 -14.86 8.55
N MET A 797 -5.46 -14.61 7.70
CA MET A 797 -4.08 -14.31 8.10
C MET A 797 -3.79 -12.82 7.90
N ALA A 798 -3.34 -12.14 8.96
CA ALA A 798 -2.99 -10.72 8.92
C ALA A 798 -1.91 -10.35 9.96
N GLY A 799 -1.43 -9.10 9.94
CA GLY A 799 -0.32 -8.59 10.74
C GLY A 799 0.98 -8.48 9.95
N GLY A 800 1.84 -7.56 10.35
CA GLY A 800 3.07 -7.19 9.63
C GLY A 800 4.06 -8.33 9.39
N VAL A 801 4.06 -9.36 10.24
CA VAL A 801 4.94 -10.54 10.09
C VAL A 801 4.60 -11.36 8.85
N PHE A 802 3.36 -11.33 8.35
CA PHE A 802 2.98 -12.01 7.10
C PHE A 802 3.42 -11.28 5.82
N GLN A 803 4.15 -10.18 5.93
CA GLN A 803 4.96 -9.65 4.81
C GLN A 803 6.13 -10.60 4.48
N ASN A 804 6.59 -11.39 5.43
CA ASN A 804 7.58 -12.46 5.24
C ASN A 804 7.00 -13.52 4.29
N ARG A 805 7.59 -13.66 3.09
CA ARG A 805 7.09 -14.54 2.03
C ARG A 805 7.18 -16.01 2.41
N LEU A 806 8.32 -16.41 3.00
CA LEU A 806 8.54 -17.82 3.40
C LEU A 806 7.54 -18.26 4.46
N LEU A 807 7.27 -17.39 5.43
CA LEU A 807 6.28 -17.68 6.48
C LEU A 807 4.87 -17.75 5.91
N ALA A 808 4.50 -16.76 5.13
CA ALA A 808 3.14 -16.68 4.59
C ALA A 808 2.85 -17.85 3.63
N ASP A 809 3.80 -18.19 2.74
CA ASP A 809 3.68 -19.35 1.85
C ASP A 809 3.63 -20.66 2.63
N GLY A 810 4.47 -20.80 3.67
CA GLY A 810 4.49 -21.98 4.55
C GLY A 810 3.16 -22.18 5.28
N CYS A 811 2.62 -21.12 5.89
CA CYS A 811 1.33 -21.18 6.58
C CYS A 811 0.18 -21.49 5.61
N GLU A 812 0.11 -20.81 4.47
CA GLU A 812 -0.93 -21.10 3.45
C GLU A 812 -0.86 -22.55 2.97
N ALA A 813 0.34 -23.07 2.70
CA ALA A 813 0.53 -24.42 2.21
C ALA A 813 0.06 -25.49 3.24
N VAL A 814 0.46 -25.37 4.51
CA VAL A 814 0.09 -26.36 5.53
C VAL A 814 -1.40 -26.29 5.89
N LEU A 815 -1.98 -25.10 5.93
CA LEU A 815 -3.41 -24.92 6.19
C LEU A 815 -4.27 -25.45 5.02
N ALA A 816 -3.91 -25.12 3.78
CA ALA A 816 -4.61 -25.62 2.60
C ALA A 816 -4.51 -27.15 2.49
N ALA A 817 -3.34 -27.73 2.75
CA ALA A 817 -3.15 -29.20 2.75
C ALA A 817 -4.01 -29.91 3.81
N ASP A 818 -4.35 -29.23 4.93
CA ASP A 818 -5.25 -29.74 5.95
C ASP A 818 -6.74 -29.43 5.68
N GLY A 819 -7.05 -28.80 4.55
CA GLY A 819 -8.41 -28.50 4.09
C GLY A 819 -9.02 -27.23 4.67
N PHE A 820 -8.21 -26.28 5.16
CA PHE A 820 -8.68 -24.94 5.49
C PHE A 820 -8.80 -24.05 4.24
N GLU A 821 -9.82 -23.20 4.18
CA GLU A 821 -9.88 -22.05 3.27
C GLU A 821 -9.06 -20.93 3.88
N VAL A 822 -8.03 -20.44 3.18
CA VAL A 822 -7.17 -19.38 3.68
C VAL A 822 -7.51 -18.06 2.97
N LEU A 823 -7.90 -17.05 3.75
CA LEU A 823 -8.12 -15.69 3.26
C LEU A 823 -6.77 -14.97 3.25
N ALA A 824 -6.17 -14.94 2.07
CA ALA A 824 -4.86 -14.30 1.88
C ALA A 824 -4.99 -12.83 1.49
N ALA A 825 -3.95 -12.04 1.78
CA ALA A 825 -3.85 -10.62 1.41
C ALA A 825 -3.99 -10.41 -0.12
N GLY A 826 -4.51 -9.27 -0.51
CA GLY A 826 -4.68 -8.84 -1.89
C GLY A 826 -4.15 -7.43 -2.12
N LEU A 827 -5.05 -6.51 -2.43
CA LEU A 827 -4.75 -5.10 -2.69
C LEU A 827 -4.79 -4.22 -1.43
N VAL A 828 -5.20 -4.77 -0.28
CA VAL A 828 -5.10 -4.14 1.04
C VAL A 828 -3.85 -4.68 1.73
N PRO A 829 -2.93 -3.83 2.21
CA PRO A 829 -1.73 -4.28 2.91
C PRO A 829 -2.06 -5.14 4.13
N VAL A 830 -1.25 -6.16 4.38
CA VAL A 830 -1.40 -7.06 5.54
C VAL A 830 -0.84 -6.42 6.82
N ASN A 831 0.00 -5.38 6.68
CA ASN A 831 0.57 -4.57 7.76
C ASN A 831 -0.36 -3.42 8.17
N ASP A 832 0.14 -2.51 9.01
CA ASP A 832 -0.63 -1.37 9.57
C ASP A 832 -1.28 -0.47 8.52
N GLY A 833 -0.77 -0.44 7.28
CA GLY A 833 -1.43 0.25 6.15
C GLY A 833 -2.83 -0.27 5.81
N GLY A 834 -3.22 -1.44 6.34
CA GLY A 834 -4.57 -2.00 6.21
C GLY A 834 -5.46 -1.81 7.44
N VAL A 835 -4.90 -1.47 8.60
CA VAL A 835 -5.62 -1.39 9.90
C VAL A 835 -6.81 -0.46 9.84
N ALA A 836 -6.68 0.71 9.20
CA ALA A 836 -7.76 1.69 9.12
C ALA A 836 -9.02 1.14 8.43
N LEU A 837 -8.89 0.26 7.44
CA LEU A 837 -10.04 -0.40 6.81
C LEU A 837 -10.77 -1.30 7.82
N GLY A 838 -10.04 -2.06 8.60
CA GLY A 838 -10.61 -2.91 9.64
C GLY A 838 -11.27 -2.09 10.75
N GLN A 839 -10.63 -1.01 11.19
CA GLN A 839 -11.19 -0.08 12.16
C GLN A 839 -12.49 0.54 11.65
N ALA A 840 -12.55 0.96 10.38
CA ALA A 840 -13.74 1.53 9.75
C ALA A 840 -14.90 0.50 9.75
N ALA A 841 -14.59 -0.74 9.39
CA ALA A 841 -15.57 -1.82 9.41
C ALA A 841 -16.10 -2.09 10.82
N VAL A 842 -15.20 -2.37 11.78
CA VAL A 842 -15.60 -2.67 13.17
C VAL A 842 -16.40 -1.52 13.78
N ALA A 843 -15.98 -0.27 13.58
CA ALA A 843 -16.67 0.91 14.09
C ALA A 843 -18.05 1.08 13.44
N GLY A 844 -18.14 0.94 12.11
CA GLY A 844 -19.40 1.02 11.38
C GLY A 844 -20.40 -0.07 11.76
N TYR A 845 -19.95 -1.33 11.86
CA TYR A 845 -20.80 -2.45 12.31
C TYR A 845 -21.26 -2.29 13.77
N THR A 846 -20.37 -1.79 14.64
CA THR A 846 -20.70 -1.48 16.03
C THR A 846 -21.78 -0.40 16.10
N SER A 847 -21.69 0.64 15.28
CA SER A 847 -22.68 1.70 15.20
C SER A 847 -24.02 1.18 14.68
N LEU A 848 -24.05 0.40 13.59
CA LEU A 848 -25.28 -0.23 13.08
C LEU A 848 -25.96 -1.10 14.15
N LYS A 849 -25.16 -1.86 14.91
CA LYS A 849 -25.68 -2.69 16.01
C LYS A 849 -26.31 -1.85 17.11
N ARG A 850 -25.65 -0.75 17.53
CA ARG A 850 -26.18 0.17 18.55
C ARG A 850 -27.49 0.84 18.10
N ARG A 851 -27.63 1.11 16.81
CA ARG A 851 -28.84 1.67 16.19
C ARG A 851 -29.94 0.63 15.94
N GLY A 852 -29.66 -0.68 16.16
CA GLY A 852 -30.61 -1.78 15.88
C GLY A 852 -30.82 -2.05 14.38
N GLU A 853 -29.89 -1.67 13.54
CA GLU A 853 -29.93 -1.77 12.07
C GLU A 853 -29.23 -3.03 11.52
N LEU A 854 -28.56 -3.80 12.39
CA LEU A 854 -28.07 -5.14 12.09
C LEU A 854 -29.16 -6.15 12.39
N GLY A 855 -29.75 -6.78 11.33
CA GLY A 855 -30.78 -7.81 11.42
C GLY A 855 -30.24 -9.15 11.86
#